data_5d29686d65621fc12f1f6229e29b1c67
#
_entry.id   5d29686d65621fc12f1f6229e29b1c67
#
_cell.length_a   1.000
_cell.length_b   1.000
_cell.length_c   1.000
_cell.angle_alpha   90.00
_cell.angle_beta   90.00
_cell.angle_gamma   90.00
#
_symmetry.space_group_name_H-M   'P 1'
#
loop_
_entity.id
_entity.type
_entity.pdbx_description
1 polymer ?
#
loop_
_entity_poly.entity_id
_entity_poly.type
_entity_poly.pdbx_seq_one_letter_code
_entity_poly.pdbx_strand_id
1 'polypeptide(L)'
;MKTLLRPRTCFSAFFVLAVVLDQGGLFSEEKSWTSSTFLDFIDGTLGDGGVNTYVAADGTVRLINLWDLNNDGNFDLPIACAQDHDEETETFVYWADKDGFSPHRRTELPTDGAIGGAAGDLDRDGHVDLVLVNRFDGNRTDLDFHIYWGSPGGFDLSRRSSFPAKAAVAVAIADLNGDAWPEIVVANQGVDYHVTVDRFQQSFIYWGSQQGYASSSRTALKTINCADVVVADVNQDTFPDIVFANEGNEPGESGAVIYLGNGQGEFSGDHRLELPGLYTAGVEVSDLNADGFAEVILANMYRLEEKPDPPTSNRVDTYRVNSSIYWGGPGGFSLKKRTDLPTLGAHAVEAGDLNGDQLPDLVFANSAEQHSFIYWNSPDGFASRRRTQVLAMHAHDVAICDIDQDGYADLAFANYASDGFFDTRSFIYWGTSKGFTDSDRTELPTSGASAIVVDDLNGDERTDVVFVNKIEGVSYPGGTTTAFAELGPTTSYIYWGDDQGEFAPTRRKGFPTRRNTDGHLNSDLNADGYVDIVFPHFGSPTVVYWNGADGFELEKKTMLDDAEAATARTADFDRDGYLDLLLEFSILYGKESGFSANDRFEFDTGGMKPGLADLNRDNWVDVIAPLQDRVVVYWNGPAGFDNHRKSELPTPGKRCIVAETADLNRDGFLDLVVVSLLDYNKPLTPGDVAVLHGNPKVDALIFYGDETGFSEEPPQCLPTIGPADTVASDFNADGYIDLFFSSYFGGHHRNFPGFLYWNGPSGFHADQRTEIPGLSGCGVMAADCNHDGFPELIVANHTNVGNHRSPTWVHWGSPDGFRGEYRTALPATGVHFFSLHDIGNVYDRSDCYDYLSPAFDAGEVANLKRIFWQAETPFRTRVLLQVRTAATQAALSSAPWCGTAGPDSHFKITGSPVPDSVKANRWMQYKVILVSPSLVSTPVLHAVSIEYEPGPRPAAREFTK
;
A
#
# COMPACT_ATOMS: atom_id res chain seq x y z
N MET A 1 6.46 -37.09 -24.71
CA MET A 1 5.86 -37.20 -26.06
C MET A 1 4.42 -36.76 -25.97
N LYS A 2 4.10 -35.62 -26.51
CA LYS A 2 2.91 -34.78 -26.67
C LYS A 2 2.96 -33.50 -25.90
N THR A 3 3.72 -32.59 -26.49
CA THR A 3 3.69 -31.14 -26.35
C THR A 3 2.32 -30.60 -26.73
N LEU A 4 1.68 -29.83 -25.87
CA LEU A 4 0.52 -29.02 -26.23
C LEU A 4 0.97 -27.54 -26.13
N LEU A 5 1.36 -26.99 -27.25
CA LEU A 5 1.52 -25.57 -27.52
C LEU A 5 0.14 -24.90 -27.44
N ARG A 6 0.01 -23.90 -26.55
CA ARG A 6 -1.06 -22.91 -26.67
C ARG A 6 -0.66 -21.88 -27.73
N PRO A 7 -1.56 -21.48 -28.62
CA PRO A 7 -1.23 -20.50 -29.64
C PRO A 7 -1.30 -19.09 -29.06
N ARG A 8 -0.20 -18.35 -29.17
CA ARG A 8 -0.22 -16.88 -29.10
C ARG A 8 -1.00 -16.39 -30.31
N THR A 9 -2.13 -15.73 -30.09
CA THR A 9 -2.88 -15.02 -31.11
C THR A 9 -2.17 -13.70 -31.43
N CYS A 10 -1.27 -13.73 -32.39
CA CYS A 10 -0.91 -12.51 -33.13
C CYS A 10 -2.09 -12.17 -34.05
N PHE A 11 -2.80 -11.10 -33.78
CA PHE A 11 -3.72 -10.51 -34.75
C PHE A 11 -2.90 -9.74 -35.78
N SER A 12 -2.64 -10.39 -36.91
CA SER A 12 -2.20 -9.70 -38.11
C SER A 12 -3.39 -9.02 -38.75
N ALA A 13 -3.32 -7.70 -38.88
CA ALA A 13 -4.27 -6.92 -39.66
C ALA A 13 -4.25 -7.38 -41.12
N PHE A 14 -5.28 -8.06 -41.57
CA PHE A 14 -5.51 -8.29 -42.98
C PHE A 14 -6.17 -7.06 -43.59
N PHE A 15 -5.38 -6.25 -44.30
CA PHE A 15 -5.90 -5.32 -45.28
C PHE A 15 -6.42 -6.14 -46.45
N VAL A 16 -7.71 -6.25 -46.62
CA VAL A 16 -8.31 -6.74 -47.87
C VAL A 16 -8.34 -5.58 -48.85
N LEU A 17 -7.38 -5.55 -49.73
CA LEU A 17 -7.39 -4.68 -50.92
C LEU A 17 -8.42 -5.26 -51.92
N ALA A 18 -9.64 -4.75 -51.93
CA ALA A 18 -10.62 -5.06 -52.93
C ALA A 18 -10.26 -4.28 -54.22
N VAL A 19 -9.69 -4.94 -55.21
CA VAL A 19 -9.61 -4.40 -56.59
C VAL A 19 -11.00 -4.54 -57.20
N VAL A 20 -11.75 -3.45 -57.26
CA VAL A 20 -12.99 -3.37 -58.06
C VAL A 20 -12.62 -2.93 -59.49
N LEU A 21 -12.92 -3.80 -60.43
CA LEU A 21 -12.83 -3.50 -61.85
C LEU A 21 -13.90 -2.47 -62.23
N ASP A 22 -13.48 -1.39 -62.81
CA ASP A 22 -14.24 -0.26 -63.34
C ASP A 22 -15.33 -0.71 -64.33
N GLN A 23 -16.59 -0.56 -63.95
CA GLN A 23 -17.74 -0.52 -64.85
C GLN A 23 -18.35 0.88 -64.69
N GLY A 24 -18.13 1.72 -65.68
CA GLY A 24 -18.57 3.10 -65.73
C GLY A 24 -20.01 3.38 -65.32
N GLY A 25 -20.19 3.70 -64.09
CA GLY A 25 -21.36 4.34 -63.47
C GLY A 25 -20.85 5.43 -62.55
N LEU A 26 -21.48 6.60 -62.60
CA LEU A 26 -21.26 7.75 -61.71
C LEU A 26 -21.47 7.33 -60.24
N PHE A 27 -20.54 6.63 -59.66
CA PHE A 27 -20.47 6.45 -58.20
C PHE A 27 -19.65 7.61 -57.65
N SER A 28 -20.20 8.38 -56.73
CA SER A 28 -19.46 9.32 -55.89
C SER A 28 -18.42 8.50 -55.13
N GLU A 29 -17.19 8.92 -55.19
CA GLU A 29 -16.07 8.27 -54.47
C GLU A 29 -16.35 8.42 -52.97
N GLU A 30 -16.63 7.29 -52.28
CA GLU A 30 -16.78 7.30 -50.84
C GLU A 30 -15.44 7.71 -50.20
N LYS A 31 -15.47 8.75 -49.36
CA LYS A 31 -14.33 9.24 -48.58
C LYS A 31 -14.49 8.87 -47.13
N SER A 32 -13.41 8.80 -46.43
CA SER A 32 -13.42 8.60 -44.96
C SER A 32 -12.59 9.66 -44.25
N TRP A 33 -13.08 10.09 -43.11
CA TRP A 33 -12.31 10.85 -42.13
C TRP A 33 -12.02 9.92 -40.96
N THR A 34 -10.73 9.71 -40.61
CA THR A 34 -10.30 8.80 -39.56
C THR A 34 -9.39 9.53 -38.60
N SER A 35 -9.65 9.41 -37.32
CA SER A 35 -8.80 9.78 -36.18
C SER A 35 -8.33 8.50 -35.50
N SER A 36 -7.02 8.28 -35.36
CA SER A 36 -6.44 7.05 -34.82
C SER A 36 -5.03 7.21 -34.28
N THR A 37 -4.55 8.44 -34.13
CA THR A 37 -3.23 8.75 -33.61
C THR A 37 -3.32 9.84 -32.55
N PHE A 38 -2.30 9.95 -31.72
CA PHE A 38 -2.18 11.02 -30.73
C PHE A 38 -2.46 12.42 -31.34
N LEU A 39 -1.86 12.71 -32.49
CA LEU A 39 -2.05 14.00 -33.17
C LEU A 39 -3.47 14.22 -33.70
N ASP A 40 -4.23 13.18 -33.98
CA ASP A 40 -5.61 13.30 -34.42
C ASP A 40 -6.55 13.67 -33.27
N PHE A 41 -6.20 13.26 -32.03
CA PHE A 41 -7.03 13.44 -30.85
C PHE A 41 -6.62 14.63 -29.97
N ILE A 42 -5.31 14.95 -29.87
CA ILE A 42 -4.81 15.93 -28.88
C ILE A 42 -5.38 17.34 -29.05
N ASP A 43 -5.74 17.74 -30.28
CA ASP A 43 -6.38 19.03 -30.58
C ASP A 43 -7.89 19.03 -30.28
N GLY A 44 -8.45 17.92 -29.80
CA GLY A 44 -9.84 17.84 -29.36
C GLY A 44 -10.05 18.53 -28.01
N THR A 45 -11.34 18.63 -27.62
CA THR A 45 -11.73 19.21 -26.34
C THR A 45 -12.21 18.11 -25.39
N LEU A 46 -11.62 18.04 -24.20
CA LEU A 46 -12.04 17.18 -23.11
C LEU A 46 -13.16 17.86 -22.33
N GLY A 47 -14.30 17.16 -22.12
CA GLY A 47 -15.47 17.74 -21.48
C GLY A 47 -15.27 18.11 -20.02
N ASP A 48 -14.33 17.40 -19.34
CA ASP A 48 -13.92 17.65 -17.97
C ASP A 48 -12.64 18.51 -17.87
N GLY A 49 -12.15 19.04 -18.98
CA GLY A 49 -10.93 19.85 -19.05
C GLY A 49 -9.63 19.07 -18.92
N GLY A 50 -9.67 17.73 -18.82
CA GLY A 50 -8.47 16.89 -18.66
C GLY A 50 -8.18 16.47 -17.23
N VAL A 51 -9.13 16.62 -16.31
CA VAL A 51 -8.98 16.22 -14.91
C VAL A 51 -9.06 14.69 -14.74
N ASN A 52 -9.99 14.04 -15.47
CA ASN A 52 -10.15 12.59 -15.46
C ASN A 52 -9.95 11.96 -16.84
N THR A 53 -10.10 12.73 -17.94
CA THR A 53 -9.98 12.25 -19.31
C THR A 53 -8.72 12.81 -19.95
N TYR A 54 -7.96 11.97 -20.67
CA TYR A 54 -6.78 12.43 -21.39
C TYR A 54 -6.59 11.70 -22.72
N VAL A 55 -5.73 12.25 -23.57
CA VAL A 55 -5.26 11.62 -24.78
C VAL A 55 -3.89 11.01 -24.50
N ALA A 56 -3.82 9.70 -24.39
CA ALA A 56 -2.59 9.00 -24.05
C ALA A 56 -1.59 9.02 -25.21
N ALA A 57 -0.30 8.95 -24.92
CA ALA A 57 0.79 8.99 -25.88
C ALA A 57 0.71 7.87 -26.95
N ASP A 58 0.06 6.75 -26.63
CA ASP A 58 -0.24 5.66 -27.57
C ASP A 58 -1.31 6.00 -28.62
N GLY A 59 -1.92 7.17 -28.52
CA GLY A 59 -2.97 7.65 -29.43
C GLY A 59 -4.36 7.14 -29.05
N THR A 60 -4.60 6.81 -27.81
CA THR A 60 -5.94 6.47 -27.29
C THR A 60 -6.56 7.61 -26.50
N VAL A 61 -7.90 7.67 -26.42
CA VAL A 61 -8.63 8.53 -25.50
C VAL A 61 -9.19 7.65 -24.38
N ARG A 62 -8.88 7.97 -23.14
CA ARG A 62 -9.27 7.16 -21.98
C ARG A 62 -9.42 8.00 -20.71
N LEU A 63 -10.02 7.38 -19.68
CA LEU A 63 -10.09 7.95 -18.35
C LEU A 63 -8.84 7.56 -17.55
N ILE A 64 -8.46 8.36 -16.57
CA ILE A 64 -7.45 8.01 -15.58
C ILE A 64 -8.04 6.89 -14.69
N ASN A 65 -7.43 5.71 -14.69
CA ASN A 65 -7.86 4.59 -13.85
C ASN A 65 -7.22 4.69 -12.46
N LEU A 66 -8.01 4.57 -11.40
CA LEU A 66 -7.59 4.85 -10.02
C LEU A 66 -7.88 3.70 -9.04
N TRP A 67 -8.85 2.83 -9.31
CA TRP A 67 -9.49 2.06 -8.24
C TRP A 67 -9.59 0.56 -8.47
N ASP A 68 -9.15 0.04 -9.59
CA ASP A 68 -9.13 -1.40 -9.88
C ASP A 68 -7.68 -1.89 -9.85
N LEU A 69 -7.19 -2.22 -8.67
CA LEU A 69 -5.79 -2.60 -8.46
C LEU A 69 -5.47 -4.00 -9.00
N ASN A 70 -6.48 -4.85 -9.10
CA ASN A 70 -6.32 -6.24 -9.54
C ASN A 70 -6.95 -6.53 -10.91
N ASN A 71 -7.52 -5.52 -11.59
CA ASN A 71 -8.21 -5.63 -12.87
C ASN A 71 -9.38 -6.63 -12.86
N ASP A 72 -10.17 -6.69 -11.78
CA ASP A 72 -11.36 -7.55 -11.67
C ASP A 72 -12.67 -6.79 -11.91
N GLY A 73 -12.62 -5.49 -12.08
CA GLY A 73 -13.77 -4.62 -12.35
C GLY A 73 -14.56 -4.18 -11.13
N ASN A 74 -14.02 -4.41 -9.93
CA ASN A 74 -14.59 -3.92 -8.68
C ASN A 74 -13.73 -2.80 -8.09
N PHE A 75 -14.34 -2.01 -7.21
CA PHE A 75 -13.66 -0.88 -6.57
C PHE A 75 -12.80 -1.37 -5.39
N ASP A 76 -11.47 -1.29 -5.50
CA ASP A 76 -10.55 -1.61 -4.41
C ASP A 76 -10.20 -0.36 -3.61
N LEU A 77 -10.14 -0.47 -2.30
CA LEU A 77 -9.89 0.66 -1.42
C LEU A 77 -8.62 0.45 -0.60
N PRO A 78 -7.46 0.98 -1.00
CA PRO A 78 -6.30 1.09 -0.13
C PRO A 78 -6.58 2.11 0.98
N ILE A 79 -6.19 1.78 2.21
CA ILE A 79 -6.29 2.66 3.36
C ILE A 79 -4.90 2.81 3.98
N ALA A 80 -4.25 3.93 3.72
CA ALA A 80 -2.98 4.28 4.35
C ALA A 80 -3.21 4.65 5.81
N CYS A 81 -2.66 3.87 6.73
CA CYS A 81 -2.74 4.11 8.16
C CYS A 81 -1.54 4.94 8.60
N ALA A 82 -1.77 6.18 9.03
CA ALA A 82 -0.72 7.19 9.21
C ALA A 82 -0.18 7.30 10.64
N GLN A 83 -0.99 7.08 11.66
CA GLN A 83 -0.58 7.31 13.04
C GLN A 83 -1.24 6.35 14.02
N ASP A 84 -0.43 5.60 14.75
CA ASP A 84 -0.77 5.19 16.09
C ASP A 84 0.34 5.64 17.04
N HIS A 85 -0.02 6.18 18.23
CA HIS A 85 0.95 6.48 19.27
C HIS A 85 1.60 5.21 19.84
N ASP A 86 1.03 4.05 19.52
CA ASP A 86 1.39 2.75 20.06
C ASP A 86 2.17 1.87 19.03
N GLU A 87 2.62 2.43 17.88
CA GLU A 87 3.36 1.73 16.80
C GLU A 87 2.62 0.52 16.19
N GLU A 88 1.31 0.39 16.43
CA GLU A 88 0.44 -0.61 15.80
C GLU A 88 -0.13 -0.03 14.51
N THR A 89 0.57 -0.13 13.39
CA THR A 89 0.04 0.33 12.10
C THR A 89 -0.06 -0.84 11.13
N GLU A 90 -1.28 -1.09 10.71
CA GLU A 90 -1.61 -2.09 9.71
C GLU A 90 -2.02 -1.39 8.43
N THR A 91 -1.52 -1.82 7.28
CA THR A 91 -2.05 -1.38 5.98
C THR A 91 -3.03 -2.40 5.48
N PHE A 92 -4.19 -1.92 5.08
CA PHE A 92 -5.28 -2.76 4.60
C PHE A 92 -5.55 -2.51 3.13
N VAL A 93 -5.65 -3.57 2.34
CA VAL A 93 -6.28 -3.52 1.02
C VAL A 93 -7.62 -4.23 1.13
N TYR A 94 -8.71 -3.47 1.02
CA TYR A 94 -10.05 -4.00 1.02
C TYR A 94 -10.49 -4.33 -0.41
N TRP A 95 -10.81 -5.59 -0.65
CA TRP A 95 -11.27 -6.09 -1.93
C TRP A 95 -12.80 -6.05 -1.97
N ALA A 96 -13.35 -5.32 -2.94
CA ALA A 96 -14.79 -5.30 -3.14
C ALA A 96 -15.27 -6.48 -3.99
N ASP A 97 -16.55 -6.77 -3.93
CA ASP A 97 -17.29 -7.58 -4.90
C ASP A 97 -18.61 -6.89 -5.27
N LYS A 98 -19.44 -7.59 -6.03
CA LYS A 98 -20.76 -7.09 -6.46
C LYS A 98 -21.69 -6.65 -5.31
N ASP A 99 -21.40 -7.03 -4.08
CA ASP A 99 -22.17 -6.69 -2.88
C ASP A 99 -21.43 -5.62 -2.03
N GLY A 100 -20.35 -5.00 -2.60
CA GLY A 100 -19.53 -3.95 -1.99
C GLY A 100 -18.45 -4.48 -1.05
N PHE A 101 -18.02 -3.66 -0.09
CA PHE A 101 -16.95 -3.99 0.86
C PHE A 101 -17.43 -4.86 2.00
N SER A 102 -16.54 -5.75 2.47
CA SER A 102 -16.70 -6.49 3.72
C SER A 102 -15.47 -6.31 4.59
N PRO A 103 -15.60 -6.11 5.92
CA PRO A 103 -14.47 -6.08 6.84
C PRO A 103 -13.60 -7.35 6.80
N HIS A 104 -14.15 -8.44 6.26
CA HIS A 104 -13.49 -9.75 6.19
C HIS A 104 -12.84 -10.05 4.84
N ARG A 105 -13.01 -9.18 3.84
CA ARG A 105 -12.38 -9.30 2.53
C ARG A 105 -11.29 -8.25 2.38
N ARG A 106 -10.22 -8.46 3.11
CA ARG A 106 -9.02 -7.64 3.06
C ARG A 106 -7.78 -8.49 3.17
N THR A 107 -6.66 -8.00 2.71
CA THR A 107 -5.35 -8.56 2.99
C THR A 107 -4.71 -7.75 4.09
N GLU A 108 -4.43 -8.39 5.20
CA GLU A 108 -3.70 -7.86 6.34
C GLU A 108 -2.48 -8.76 6.58
N LEU A 109 -1.35 -8.17 6.93
CA LEU A 109 -0.27 -8.88 7.60
C LEU A 109 0.10 -8.06 8.84
N PRO A 110 -0.70 -8.17 9.92
CA PRO A 110 -0.42 -7.44 11.12
C PRO A 110 0.79 -8.05 11.83
N THR A 111 1.78 -7.21 12.10
CA THR A 111 2.89 -7.54 12.98
C THR A 111 3.06 -6.39 13.98
N ASP A 112 2.63 -6.61 15.22
CA ASP A 112 2.78 -5.64 16.31
C ASP A 112 4.22 -5.69 16.86
N GLY A 113 5.22 -5.24 16.06
CA GLY A 113 6.62 -5.37 16.42
C GLY A 113 7.05 -6.84 16.55
N ALA A 114 6.64 -7.69 15.62
CA ALA A 114 7.01 -9.10 15.58
C ALA A 114 8.53 -9.27 15.53
N ILE A 115 9.04 -10.24 16.26
CA ILE A 115 10.47 -10.46 16.39
C ILE A 115 10.88 -11.93 16.24
N GLY A 116 9.94 -12.86 16.41
CA GLY A 116 10.16 -14.30 16.28
C GLY A 116 8.95 -15.02 15.68
N GLY A 117 9.18 -16.22 15.16
CA GLY A 117 8.12 -17.04 14.60
C GLY A 117 8.47 -18.53 14.61
N ALA A 118 7.44 -19.38 14.48
CA ALA A 118 7.57 -20.82 14.29
C ALA A 118 6.42 -21.35 13.43
N ALA A 119 6.64 -22.44 12.71
CA ALA A 119 5.65 -23.11 11.88
C ALA A 119 5.36 -24.54 12.38
N GLY A 120 4.12 -25.02 12.21
CA GLY A 120 3.71 -26.38 12.56
C GLY A 120 2.20 -26.60 12.38
N ASP A 121 1.77 -27.84 12.16
CA ASP A 121 0.34 -28.20 12.10
C ASP A 121 -0.24 -28.31 13.52
N LEU A 122 -0.75 -27.18 14.02
CA LEU A 122 -1.18 -27.01 15.41
C LEU A 122 -2.58 -27.59 15.70
N ASP A 123 -3.47 -27.61 14.71
CA ASP A 123 -4.82 -28.14 14.83
C ASP A 123 -5.00 -29.51 14.16
N ARG A 124 -3.92 -30.04 13.57
CA ARG A 124 -3.83 -31.34 12.94
C ARG A 124 -4.78 -31.52 11.76
N ASP A 125 -4.98 -30.44 11.03
CA ASP A 125 -5.82 -30.45 9.83
C ASP A 125 -5.03 -30.82 8.56
N GLY A 126 -3.71 -31.00 8.67
CA GLY A 126 -2.77 -31.36 7.61
C GLY A 126 -2.19 -30.16 6.87
N HIS A 127 -2.40 -28.96 7.38
CA HIS A 127 -1.81 -27.72 6.87
C HIS A 127 -0.92 -27.09 7.93
N VAL A 128 0.18 -26.48 7.48
CA VAL A 128 1.12 -25.81 8.39
C VAL A 128 0.53 -24.47 8.85
N ASP A 129 0.51 -24.24 10.17
CA ASP A 129 0.12 -23.00 10.79
C ASP A 129 1.36 -22.15 11.12
N LEU A 130 1.22 -20.83 11.15
CA LEU A 130 2.30 -19.91 11.47
C LEU A 130 2.02 -19.18 12.79
N VAL A 131 2.97 -19.25 13.70
CA VAL A 131 2.94 -18.51 14.96
C VAL A 131 3.90 -17.33 14.87
N LEU A 132 3.44 -16.12 15.13
CA LEU A 132 4.27 -14.92 15.22
C LEU A 132 4.17 -14.32 16.62
N VAL A 133 5.30 -14.02 17.24
CA VAL A 133 5.38 -13.44 18.58
C VAL A 133 5.77 -11.96 18.51
N ASN A 134 5.05 -11.15 19.29
CA ASN A 134 5.16 -9.69 19.31
C ASN A 134 5.85 -9.22 20.59
N ARG A 135 6.84 -8.33 20.47
CA ARG A 135 7.65 -7.87 21.60
C ARG A 135 7.18 -6.56 22.19
N PHE A 136 6.98 -5.56 21.38
CA PHE A 136 6.76 -4.18 21.80
C PHE A 136 6.03 -3.39 20.70
N ASP A 137 4.97 -2.68 21.08
CA ASP A 137 4.15 -1.87 20.18
C ASP A 137 4.46 -0.37 20.28
N GLY A 138 5.59 0.01 20.85
CA GLY A 138 5.98 1.39 21.13
C GLY A 138 5.56 1.90 22.51
N ASN A 139 4.57 1.29 23.15
CA ASN A 139 4.03 1.72 24.44
C ASN A 139 3.88 0.57 25.45
N ARG A 140 3.56 -0.65 24.99
CA ARG A 140 3.29 -1.81 25.85
C ARG A 140 4.17 -3.00 25.45
N THR A 141 4.43 -3.83 26.43
CA THR A 141 5.12 -5.12 26.31
C THR A 141 4.19 -6.30 26.62
N ASP A 142 2.98 -6.05 27.07
CA ASP A 142 1.95 -7.06 27.28
C ASP A 142 1.08 -7.20 26.02
N LEU A 143 1.71 -7.71 24.97
CA LEU A 143 1.10 -7.95 23.66
C LEU A 143 0.68 -9.40 23.51
N ASP A 144 -0.33 -9.62 22.67
CA ASP A 144 -0.71 -10.96 22.26
C ASP A 144 0.25 -11.47 21.16
N PHE A 145 0.60 -12.76 21.21
CA PHE A 145 1.13 -13.43 20.03
C PHE A 145 -0.01 -13.98 19.16
N HIS A 146 0.27 -14.23 17.90
CA HIS A 146 -0.74 -14.61 16.92
C HIS A 146 -0.48 -15.98 16.31
N ILE A 147 -1.54 -16.78 16.15
CA ILE A 147 -1.55 -17.99 15.33
C ILE A 147 -2.33 -17.68 14.06
N TYR A 148 -1.71 -17.87 12.91
CA TYR A 148 -2.32 -17.82 11.60
C TYR A 148 -2.53 -19.24 11.11
N TRP A 149 -3.80 -19.63 11.00
CA TRP A 149 -4.18 -21.00 10.64
C TRP A 149 -4.04 -21.26 9.14
N GLY A 150 -3.31 -22.29 8.81
CA GLY A 150 -3.08 -22.72 7.44
C GLY A 150 -4.32 -23.30 6.75
N SER A 151 -4.27 -23.46 5.45
CA SER A 151 -5.31 -24.08 4.62
C SER A 151 -4.78 -24.42 3.22
N PRO A 152 -5.50 -25.22 2.41
CA PRO A 152 -5.09 -25.52 1.04
C PRO A 152 -4.88 -24.29 0.13
N GLY A 153 -5.40 -23.13 0.50
CA GLY A 153 -5.23 -21.84 -0.20
C GLY A 153 -4.20 -20.93 0.45
N GLY A 154 -3.36 -21.45 1.35
CA GLY A 154 -2.48 -20.65 2.19
C GLY A 154 -3.22 -20.08 3.41
N PHE A 155 -2.71 -18.98 3.95
CA PHE A 155 -3.25 -18.38 5.15
C PHE A 155 -4.47 -17.50 4.85
N ASP A 156 -5.59 -17.82 5.51
CA ASP A 156 -6.75 -16.94 5.60
C ASP A 156 -6.61 -16.10 6.88
N LEU A 157 -6.35 -14.82 6.71
CA LEU A 157 -6.09 -13.90 7.82
C LEU A 157 -7.31 -13.66 8.72
N SER A 158 -8.51 -14.03 8.26
CA SER A 158 -9.71 -14.08 9.12
C SER A 158 -9.70 -15.28 10.11
N ARG A 159 -8.85 -16.28 9.88
CA ARG A 159 -8.62 -17.43 10.74
C ARG A 159 -7.42 -17.21 11.67
N ARG A 160 -7.29 -16.05 12.30
CA ARG A 160 -6.25 -15.73 13.29
C ARG A 160 -6.76 -15.96 14.70
N SER A 161 -5.91 -16.52 15.57
CA SER A 161 -6.11 -16.57 17.01
C SER A 161 -5.03 -15.77 17.72
N SER A 162 -5.38 -15.12 18.85
CA SER A 162 -4.45 -14.25 19.61
C SER A 162 -4.43 -14.68 21.08
N PHE A 163 -3.22 -14.74 21.66
CA PHE A 163 -3.01 -15.21 23.03
C PHE A 163 -2.03 -14.32 23.79
N PRO A 164 -2.29 -13.98 25.07
CA PRO A 164 -1.48 -13.07 25.87
C PRO A 164 -0.03 -13.52 26.06
N ALA A 165 0.91 -12.61 25.80
CA ALA A 165 2.34 -12.77 26.07
C ALA A 165 2.90 -11.52 26.79
N LYS A 166 4.22 -11.46 27.01
CA LYS A 166 4.89 -10.29 27.61
C LYS A 166 6.23 -10.05 26.96
N ALA A 167 6.31 -9.10 26.06
CA ALA A 167 7.49 -8.87 25.25
C ALA A 167 8.04 -10.19 24.69
N ALA A 168 7.19 -10.95 24.02
CA ALA A 168 7.58 -12.24 23.49
C ALA A 168 8.62 -12.07 22.38
N VAL A 169 9.66 -12.87 22.40
CA VAL A 169 10.81 -12.73 21.50
C VAL A 169 11.11 -13.98 20.69
N ALA A 170 10.78 -15.14 21.19
CA ALA A 170 10.94 -16.41 20.50
C ALA A 170 9.82 -17.39 20.85
N VAL A 171 9.60 -18.38 20.02
CA VAL A 171 8.57 -19.39 20.18
C VAL A 171 9.04 -20.75 19.66
N ALA A 172 8.67 -21.82 20.37
CA ALA A 172 8.89 -23.19 19.92
C ALA A 172 7.57 -23.97 19.98
N ILE A 173 7.42 -24.94 19.09
CA ILE A 173 6.26 -25.83 18.97
C ILE A 173 6.70 -27.27 19.17
N ALA A 174 6.11 -27.98 20.16
CA ALA A 174 6.38 -29.40 20.39
C ALA A 174 5.28 -30.06 21.21
N ASP A 175 5.10 -31.37 21.05
CA ASP A 175 4.26 -32.20 21.94
C ASP A 175 5.04 -32.51 23.23
N LEU A 176 4.81 -31.71 24.27
CA LEU A 176 5.54 -31.79 25.54
C LEU A 176 4.97 -32.85 26.51
N ASN A 177 3.74 -33.31 26.29
CA ASN A 177 3.04 -34.20 27.19
C ASN A 177 2.70 -35.57 26.57
N GLY A 178 3.00 -35.78 25.29
CA GLY A 178 2.80 -37.02 24.56
C GLY A 178 1.32 -37.29 24.19
N ASP A 179 0.47 -36.29 24.17
CA ASP A 179 -0.94 -36.44 23.83
C ASP A 179 -1.20 -36.19 22.31
N ALA A 180 -0.17 -35.93 21.56
CA ALA A 180 -0.13 -35.66 20.14
C ALA A 180 -0.71 -34.29 19.70
N TRP A 181 -1.10 -33.43 20.61
CA TRP A 181 -1.43 -32.04 20.32
C TRP A 181 -0.23 -31.14 20.67
N PRO A 182 0.35 -30.41 19.72
CA PRO A 182 1.54 -29.61 19.99
C PRO A 182 1.27 -28.52 21.03
N GLU A 183 2.21 -28.28 21.93
CA GLU A 183 2.23 -27.11 22.79
C GLU A 183 3.00 -25.96 22.14
N ILE A 184 2.65 -24.74 22.53
CA ILE A 184 3.36 -23.53 22.13
C ILE A 184 4.13 -22.99 23.33
N VAL A 185 5.45 -22.96 23.24
CA VAL A 185 6.34 -22.40 24.26
C VAL A 185 6.76 -21.00 23.84
N VAL A 186 6.38 -19.98 24.61
CA VAL A 186 6.67 -18.57 24.33
C VAL A 186 7.72 -18.03 25.26
N ALA A 187 8.85 -17.57 24.71
CA ALA A 187 9.91 -16.90 25.44
C ALA A 187 9.62 -15.41 25.61
N ASN A 188 9.52 -14.94 26.85
CA ASN A 188 9.20 -13.56 27.20
C ASN A 188 10.43 -12.82 27.73
N GLN A 189 10.80 -11.69 27.09
CA GLN A 189 11.99 -10.91 27.45
C GLN A 189 11.76 -9.95 28.63
N GLY A 190 10.68 -9.24 28.69
CA GLY A 190 10.28 -8.48 29.88
C GLY A 190 11.05 -7.21 30.21
N VAL A 191 11.92 -6.71 29.33
CA VAL A 191 12.63 -5.44 29.54
C VAL A 191 12.22 -4.41 28.51
N ASP A 192 11.66 -3.33 28.99
CA ASP A 192 11.58 -2.08 28.25
C ASP A 192 12.76 -1.18 28.66
N TYR A 193 13.49 -0.64 27.67
CA TYR A 193 14.59 0.30 27.91
C TYR A 193 14.13 1.63 28.54
N HIS A 194 12.82 1.88 28.57
CA HIS A 194 12.22 3.14 29.02
C HIS A 194 11.44 3.04 30.32
N VAL A 195 11.10 1.84 30.78
CA VAL A 195 10.35 1.61 32.01
C VAL A 195 11.12 0.62 32.90
N THR A 196 11.32 0.94 34.17
CA THR A 196 11.84 0.01 35.19
C THR A 196 10.81 -1.10 35.46
N VAL A 197 10.75 -2.10 34.57
CA VAL A 197 9.91 -3.28 34.72
C VAL A 197 10.68 -4.39 35.45
N ASP A 198 9.95 -5.24 36.13
CA ASP A 198 10.50 -6.41 36.82
C ASP A 198 11.16 -7.35 35.78
N ARG A 199 12.50 -7.40 35.77
CA ARG A 199 13.30 -8.26 34.86
C ARG A 199 13.08 -9.76 35.11
N PHE A 200 12.39 -10.14 36.18
CA PHE A 200 11.98 -11.50 36.43
C PHE A 200 10.64 -11.78 35.77
N GLN A 201 10.65 -12.04 34.49
CA GLN A 201 9.44 -12.39 33.75
C GLN A 201 9.18 -13.91 33.79
N GLN A 202 8.00 -14.26 33.31
CA GLN A 202 7.58 -15.65 33.13
C GLN A 202 7.38 -15.91 31.63
N SER A 203 8.10 -16.90 31.11
CA SER A 203 7.80 -17.48 29.82
C SER A 203 6.60 -18.43 29.96
N PHE A 204 5.90 -18.74 28.88
CA PHE A 204 4.63 -19.48 28.95
C PHE A 204 4.65 -20.73 28.08
N ILE A 205 4.02 -21.83 28.60
CA ILE A 205 3.60 -22.97 27.78
C ILE A 205 2.09 -22.84 27.60
N TYR A 206 1.62 -22.79 26.36
CA TYR A 206 0.20 -22.90 26.00
C TYR A 206 -0.09 -24.34 25.58
N TRP A 207 -0.96 -25.00 26.33
CA TRP A 207 -1.28 -26.41 26.12
C TRP A 207 -2.25 -26.58 24.95
N GLY A 208 -1.84 -27.38 23.98
CA GLY A 208 -2.66 -27.80 22.84
C GLY A 208 -3.74 -28.81 23.27
N SER A 209 -4.80 -28.92 22.51
CA SER A 209 -5.86 -29.93 22.71
C SER A 209 -6.77 -30.01 21.49
N GLN A 210 -7.58 -31.06 21.40
CA GLN A 210 -8.64 -31.18 20.36
C GLN A 210 -9.59 -29.96 20.31
N GLN A 211 -9.66 -29.16 21.35
CA GLN A 211 -10.45 -27.93 21.40
C GLN A 211 -9.64 -26.68 21.04
N GLY A 212 -8.41 -26.88 20.61
CA GLY A 212 -7.42 -25.81 20.36
C GLY A 212 -6.80 -25.30 21.66
N TYR A 213 -6.30 -24.07 21.61
CA TYR A 213 -5.59 -23.39 22.70
C TYR A 213 -6.51 -22.47 23.49
N ALA A 214 -6.22 -22.27 24.78
CA ALA A 214 -6.94 -21.34 25.61
C ALA A 214 -6.01 -20.56 26.55
N SER A 215 -6.25 -19.27 26.74
CA SER A 215 -5.44 -18.41 27.63
C SER A 215 -5.45 -18.86 29.09
N SER A 216 -6.46 -19.63 29.49
CA SER A 216 -6.57 -20.24 30.83
C SER A 216 -5.81 -21.57 30.95
N SER A 217 -5.43 -22.20 29.84
CA SER A 217 -4.70 -23.47 29.77
C SER A 217 -3.23 -23.19 29.46
N ARG A 218 -2.52 -22.54 30.40
CA ARG A 218 -1.10 -22.23 30.25
C ARG A 218 -0.33 -22.47 31.55
N THR A 219 0.94 -22.83 31.41
CA THR A 219 1.92 -22.93 32.52
C THR A 219 2.91 -21.78 32.43
N ALA A 220 3.22 -21.16 33.57
CA ALA A 220 4.20 -20.07 33.63
C ALA A 220 5.53 -20.59 34.18
N LEU A 221 6.62 -20.38 33.48
CA LEU A 221 7.98 -20.78 33.82
C LEU A 221 8.84 -19.53 34.11
N LYS A 222 9.64 -19.59 35.19
CA LYS A 222 10.49 -18.46 35.56
C LYS A 222 11.69 -18.36 34.64
N THR A 223 11.80 -17.25 33.92
CA THR A 223 12.95 -16.87 33.09
C THR A 223 13.49 -15.49 33.48
N ILE A 224 14.66 -15.09 32.98
CA ILE A 224 15.26 -13.78 33.26
C ILE A 224 15.60 -13.15 31.91
N ASN A 225 14.82 -12.16 31.49
CA ASN A 225 15.07 -11.49 30.22
C ASN A 225 15.33 -12.51 29.10
N CYS A 226 14.35 -13.38 28.85
CA CYS A 226 14.51 -14.49 27.94
C CYS A 226 14.65 -13.99 26.49
N ALA A 227 15.61 -14.53 25.75
CA ALA A 227 15.90 -14.13 24.38
C ALA A 227 15.51 -15.20 23.36
N ASP A 228 15.56 -16.49 23.77
CA ASP A 228 15.36 -17.60 22.86
C ASP A 228 14.87 -18.85 23.58
N VAL A 229 14.27 -19.81 22.82
CA VAL A 229 13.78 -21.07 23.37
C VAL A 229 13.89 -22.21 22.35
N VAL A 230 14.40 -23.36 22.84
CA VAL A 230 14.45 -24.63 22.10
C VAL A 230 13.82 -25.74 22.93
N VAL A 231 13.18 -26.71 22.24
CA VAL A 231 12.62 -27.90 22.87
C VAL A 231 13.34 -29.14 22.34
N ALA A 232 13.97 -29.91 23.24
CA ALA A 232 14.68 -31.15 22.92
C ALA A 232 14.79 -32.07 24.15
N ASP A 233 14.93 -33.39 23.96
CA ASP A 233 15.29 -34.33 25.04
C ASP A 233 16.81 -34.23 25.34
N VAL A 234 17.19 -33.36 26.27
CA VAL A 234 18.60 -33.11 26.58
C VAL A 234 19.18 -34.10 27.55
N ASN A 235 18.39 -34.98 28.16
CA ASN A 235 18.81 -35.91 29.17
C ASN A 235 18.61 -37.39 28.78
N GLN A 236 18.03 -37.68 27.59
CA GLN A 236 17.70 -39.00 27.05
C GLN A 236 16.68 -39.77 27.87
N ASP A 237 15.74 -39.10 28.50
CA ASP A 237 14.65 -39.77 29.19
C ASP A 237 13.38 -39.97 28.31
N THR A 238 13.47 -39.58 27.06
CA THR A 238 12.45 -39.62 25.99
C THR A 238 11.33 -38.59 26.15
N PHE A 239 11.43 -37.69 27.09
CA PHE A 239 10.51 -36.60 27.27
C PHE A 239 11.16 -35.30 26.81
N PRO A 240 10.44 -34.44 26.05
CA PRO A 240 10.99 -33.15 25.64
C PRO A 240 11.25 -32.24 26.85
N ASP A 241 12.44 -31.64 26.87
CA ASP A 241 12.86 -30.61 27.81
C ASP A 241 12.79 -29.24 27.14
N ILE A 242 12.69 -28.17 27.94
CA ILE A 242 12.66 -26.79 27.43
C ILE A 242 13.93 -26.06 27.83
N VAL A 243 14.66 -25.52 26.86
CA VAL A 243 15.88 -24.76 27.05
C VAL A 243 15.65 -23.31 26.68
N PHE A 244 15.77 -22.41 27.67
CA PHE A 244 15.63 -20.96 27.46
C PHE A 244 17.00 -20.29 27.51
N ALA A 245 17.26 -19.37 26.56
CA ALA A 245 18.39 -18.45 26.64
C ALA A 245 18.03 -17.18 27.41
N ASN A 246 18.82 -16.80 28.40
CA ASN A 246 18.61 -15.61 29.21
C ASN A 246 19.70 -14.55 28.99
N GLU A 247 19.30 -13.32 28.73
CA GLU A 247 20.17 -12.14 28.61
C GLU A 247 20.36 -11.41 29.95
N GLY A 248 20.53 -12.11 31.06
CA GLY A 248 20.66 -11.49 32.37
C GLY A 248 21.83 -10.52 32.47
N ASN A 249 21.66 -9.44 33.24
CA ASN A 249 22.62 -8.34 33.39
C ASN A 249 23.64 -8.54 34.52
N GLU A 250 23.45 -9.54 35.39
CA GLU A 250 24.29 -9.81 36.55
C GLU A 250 25.00 -11.17 36.40
N PRO A 251 26.14 -11.34 37.02
CA PRO A 251 26.83 -12.64 37.01
C PRO A 251 25.93 -13.77 37.56
N GLY A 252 25.65 -14.77 36.71
CA GLY A 252 24.80 -15.90 37.05
C GLY A 252 23.33 -15.73 36.66
N GLU A 253 22.93 -14.61 36.06
CA GLU A 253 21.63 -14.40 35.47
C GLU A 253 21.61 -14.70 33.96
N SER A 254 22.75 -14.68 33.27
CA SER A 254 22.90 -14.97 31.86
C SER A 254 23.29 -16.42 31.60
N GLY A 255 22.81 -16.96 30.49
CA GLY A 255 23.07 -18.32 30.05
C GLY A 255 21.81 -19.08 29.75
N ALA A 256 21.81 -20.41 29.73
CA ALA A 256 20.62 -21.21 29.51
C ALA A 256 20.00 -21.66 30.84
N VAL A 257 18.64 -21.72 30.83
CA VAL A 257 17.87 -22.40 31.87
C VAL A 257 17.10 -23.53 31.23
N ILE A 258 17.33 -24.77 31.72
CA ILE A 258 16.71 -25.98 31.21
C ILE A 258 15.61 -26.42 32.18
N TYR A 259 14.39 -26.58 31.73
CA TYR A 259 13.29 -27.20 32.42
C TYR A 259 13.12 -28.63 31.92
N LEU A 260 13.38 -29.61 32.80
CA LEU A 260 13.31 -31.03 32.46
C LEU A 260 11.85 -31.51 32.44
N GLY A 261 11.44 -32.09 31.31
CA GLY A 261 10.13 -32.69 31.10
C GLY A 261 9.99 -34.03 31.85
N ASN A 262 8.73 -34.48 32.02
CA ASN A 262 8.44 -35.76 32.65
C ASN A 262 7.35 -36.55 31.87
N GLY A 263 7.00 -36.10 30.66
CA GLY A 263 5.97 -36.70 29.83
C GLY A 263 4.55 -36.59 30.38
N GLN A 264 4.32 -35.81 31.43
CA GLN A 264 2.99 -35.57 32.03
C GLN A 264 2.61 -34.09 32.00
N GLY A 265 3.39 -33.29 31.32
CA GLY A 265 3.20 -31.84 31.19
C GLY A 265 3.53 -31.08 32.49
N GLU A 266 4.27 -31.70 33.43
CA GLU A 266 4.64 -31.06 34.68
C GLU A 266 6.05 -30.45 34.55
N PHE A 267 6.14 -29.15 34.39
CA PHE A 267 7.39 -28.39 34.39
C PHE A 267 7.45 -27.54 35.69
N SER A 268 8.50 -27.68 36.50
CA SER A 268 8.62 -26.99 37.76
C SER A 268 10.05 -26.47 38.04
N GLY A 269 10.17 -25.48 38.91
CA GLY A 269 11.45 -24.93 39.36
C GLY A 269 12.35 -25.90 40.12
N ASP A 270 11.83 -27.03 40.59
CA ASP A 270 12.60 -28.05 41.31
C ASP A 270 13.35 -29.01 40.37
N HIS A 271 12.97 -29.02 39.07
CA HIS A 271 13.56 -29.82 38.00
C HIS A 271 14.15 -28.94 36.91
N ARG A 272 15.02 -28.00 37.28
CA ARG A 272 15.72 -27.12 36.36
C ARG A 272 17.23 -27.10 36.52
N LEU A 273 17.94 -26.89 35.42
CA LEU A 273 19.38 -26.72 35.38
C LEU A 273 19.72 -25.31 34.87
N GLU A 274 20.87 -24.77 35.31
CA GLU A 274 21.35 -23.46 34.88
C GLU A 274 22.75 -23.62 34.30
N LEU A 275 22.98 -23.18 33.04
CA LEU A 275 24.26 -23.19 32.32
C LEU A 275 24.72 -21.75 32.08
N PRO A 276 25.77 -21.26 32.77
CA PRO A 276 26.20 -19.87 32.68
C PRO A 276 26.66 -19.46 31.26
N GLY A 277 26.24 -18.29 30.80
CA GLY A 277 26.64 -17.64 29.56
C GLY A 277 27.09 -16.19 29.75
N LEU A 278 27.20 -15.45 28.65
CA LEU A 278 27.60 -14.05 28.60
C LEU A 278 26.59 -13.29 27.74
N TYR A 279 25.52 -12.77 28.34
CA TYR A 279 24.40 -12.12 27.61
C TYR A 279 23.95 -13.01 26.45
N THR A 280 23.43 -14.17 26.83
CA THR A 280 23.09 -15.23 25.86
C THR A 280 21.81 -14.87 25.09
N ALA A 281 21.95 -14.60 23.79
CA ALA A 281 20.88 -14.16 22.92
C ALA A 281 20.19 -15.32 22.18
N GLY A 282 20.91 -16.43 21.95
CA GLY A 282 20.37 -17.60 21.28
C GLY A 282 20.84 -18.91 21.92
N VAL A 283 20.08 -19.97 21.74
CA VAL A 283 20.43 -21.33 22.21
C VAL A 283 20.07 -22.36 21.16
N GLU A 284 20.94 -23.38 21.04
CA GLU A 284 20.72 -24.53 20.17
C GLU A 284 21.04 -25.83 20.95
N VAL A 285 20.33 -26.92 20.57
CA VAL A 285 20.47 -28.23 21.20
C VAL A 285 20.68 -29.29 20.12
N SER A 286 21.88 -29.95 20.14
CA SER A 286 22.23 -30.95 19.11
C SER A 286 23.24 -31.94 19.65
N ASP A 287 23.16 -33.22 19.24
CA ASP A 287 24.22 -34.24 19.50
C ASP A 287 25.38 -34.02 18.53
N LEU A 288 26.30 -33.18 18.93
CA LEU A 288 27.44 -32.73 18.11
C LEU A 288 28.54 -33.78 17.95
N ASN A 289 28.55 -34.81 18.79
CA ASN A 289 29.62 -35.80 18.81
C ASN A 289 29.11 -37.23 18.53
N ALA A 290 27.82 -37.39 18.25
CA ALA A 290 27.13 -38.65 17.97
C ALA A 290 27.30 -39.69 19.12
N ASP A 291 27.38 -39.21 20.39
CA ASP A 291 27.43 -40.10 21.56
C ASP A 291 26.01 -40.39 22.11
N GLY A 292 25.01 -39.83 21.53
CA GLY A 292 23.60 -39.97 21.84
C GLY A 292 23.10 -38.99 22.89
N PHE A 293 23.95 -38.15 23.51
CA PHE A 293 23.55 -37.08 24.42
C PHE A 293 23.64 -35.74 23.74
N ALA A 294 22.60 -34.94 23.85
CA ALA A 294 22.60 -33.62 23.23
C ALA A 294 23.52 -32.63 23.96
N GLU A 295 24.23 -31.80 23.22
CA GLU A 295 24.94 -30.62 23.69
C GLU A 295 24.01 -29.39 23.70
N VAL A 296 24.29 -28.46 24.60
CA VAL A 296 23.63 -27.14 24.63
C VAL A 296 24.64 -26.09 24.19
N ILE A 297 24.33 -25.39 23.11
CA ILE A 297 25.17 -24.36 22.49
C ILE A 297 24.57 -22.98 22.81
N LEU A 298 25.39 -22.09 23.38
CA LEU A 298 25.00 -20.74 23.74
C LEU A 298 25.60 -19.72 22.77
N ALA A 299 24.76 -18.98 22.04
CA ALA A 299 25.18 -17.80 21.30
C ALA A 299 25.31 -16.61 22.28
N ASN A 300 26.54 -16.19 22.55
CA ASN A 300 26.81 -15.10 23.49
C ASN A 300 27.11 -13.81 22.76
N MET A 301 26.40 -12.72 23.16
CA MET A 301 26.40 -11.46 22.44
C MET A 301 27.49 -10.50 22.90
N TYR A 302 27.60 -10.18 24.19
CA TYR A 302 28.60 -9.24 24.70
C TYR A 302 28.90 -9.41 26.19
N ARG A 303 29.98 -8.70 26.68
CA ARG A 303 30.31 -8.57 28.10
C ARG A 303 29.84 -7.24 28.62
N LEU A 304 29.21 -7.25 29.80
CA LEU A 304 29.05 -6.05 30.60
C LEU A 304 30.35 -5.79 31.34
N GLU A 305 31.30 -5.04 30.77
CA GLU A 305 32.32 -4.38 31.55
C GLU A 305 31.74 -3.11 32.14
N GLU A 306 32.20 -2.74 33.36
CA GLU A 306 31.75 -1.55 34.08
C GLU A 306 31.60 -0.35 33.09
N LYS A 307 30.39 0.20 32.99
CA LYS A 307 30.12 1.34 32.12
C LYS A 307 31.09 2.47 32.44
N PRO A 308 32.02 2.87 31.55
CA PRO A 308 32.71 4.12 31.70
C PRO A 308 31.73 5.25 31.55
N ASP A 309 31.65 6.13 32.50
CA ASP A 309 30.92 7.38 32.47
C ASP A 309 31.88 8.53 32.10
N PRO A 310 31.80 9.13 30.90
CA PRO A 310 30.83 9.05 29.83
C PRO A 310 31.22 8.02 28.75
N PRO A 311 30.25 7.61 27.88
CA PRO A 311 30.46 6.56 26.87
C PRO A 311 31.44 7.06 25.80
N THR A 312 32.66 6.56 25.83
CA THR A 312 33.64 6.79 24.78
C THR A 312 33.52 5.74 23.67
N SER A 313 33.72 6.16 22.44
CA SER A 313 33.40 5.57 21.15
C SER A 313 34.11 4.28 20.72
N ASN A 314 34.49 3.34 21.62
CA ASN A 314 35.11 2.08 21.26
C ASN A 314 34.31 0.88 21.77
N ARG A 315 33.14 0.63 21.16
CA ARG A 315 32.27 -0.51 21.49
C ARG A 315 32.69 -1.84 20.88
N VAL A 316 33.67 -1.90 19.97
CA VAL A 316 33.98 -3.10 19.20
C VAL A 316 34.54 -4.23 20.09
N ASP A 317 35.26 -3.91 21.17
CA ASP A 317 35.88 -4.94 22.04
C ASP A 317 34.87 -5.62 22.98
N THR A 318 33.71 -5.05 23.25
CA THR A 318 32.67 -5.65 24.12
C THR A 318 31.92 -6.80 23.45
N TYR A 319 31.84 -6.83 22.12
CA TYR A 319 31.16 -7.87 21.33
C TYR A 319 32.08 -9.04 20.94
N ARG A 320 33.38 -8.94 21.19
CA ARG A 320 34.33 -10.05 20.99
C ARG A 320 34.29 -10.98 22.20
N VAL A 321 33.29 -11.85 22.19
CA VAL A 321 33.06 -12.85 23.22
C VAL A 321 33.14 -14.25 22.65
N ASN A 322 33.28 -15.24 23.52
CA ASN A 322 33.16 -16.62 23.10
C ASN A 322 31.73 -17.10 23.31
N SER A 323 31.17 -17.74 22.31
CA SER A 323 30.00 -18.60 22.44
C SER A 323 30.44 -19.94 23.05
N SER A 324 29.56 -20.67 23.71
CA SER A 324 29.94 -21.81 24.56
C SER A 324 29.14 -23.06 24.20
N ILE A 325 29.83 -24.20 24.06
CA ILE A 325 29.20 -25.53 23.93
C ILE A 325 29.31 -26.22 25.30
N TYR A 326 28.16 -26.59 25.90
CA TYR A 326 28.12 -27.44 27.09
C TYR A 326 27.84 -28.88 26.66
N TRP A 327 28.82 -29.75 26.92
CA TRP A 327 28.76 -31.14 26.50
C TRP A 327 27.90 -31.97 27.45
N GLY A 328 26.92 -32.64 26.90
CA GLY A 328 26.05 -33.59 27.57
C GLY A 328 26.74 -34.88 28.00
N GLY A 329 26.01 -35.81 28.56
CA GLY A 329 26.52 -37.16 28.91
C GLY A 329 25.64 -37.86 29.95
N PRO A 330 25.94 -39.12 30.30
CA PRO A 330 25.14 -39.95 31.20
C PRO A 330 24.89 -39.37 32.61
N GLY A 331 25.60 -38.31 32.98
CA GLY A 331 25.47 -37.63 34.27
C GLY A 331 24.87 -36.24 34.15
N GLY A 332 24.27 -35.91 33.02
CA GLY A 332 23.82 -34.60 32.65
C GLY A 332 24.98 -33.64 32.31
N PHE A 333 24.68 -32.34 32.36
CA PHE A 333 25.67 -31.30 32.03
C PHE A 333 26.64 -31.00 33.17
N SER A 334 27.90 -30.72 32.82
CA SER A 334 28.93 -30.29 33.76
C SER A 334 29.51 -28.94 33.33
N LEU A 335 29.52 -27.95 34.23
CA LEU A 335 30.13 -26.64 34.00
C LEU A 335 31.63 -26.68 33.62
N LYS A 336 32.32 -27.83 33.80
CA LYS A 336 33.71 -28.03 33.46
C LYS A 336 33.89 -28.64 32.07
N LYS A 337 32.85 -29.26 31.52
CA LYS A 337 32.88 -29.86 30.19
C LYS A 337 32.27 -28.87 29.23
N ARG A 338 33.03 -27.84 28.82
CA ARG A 338 32.57 -26.89 27.83
C ARG A 338 33.72 -26.53 26.87
N THR A 339 33.32 -26.15 25.67
CA THR A 339 34.20 -25.62 24.63
C THR A 339 33.77 -24.18 24.33
N ASP A 340 34.73 -23.27 24.30
CA ASP A 340 34.51 -21.86 23.99
C ASP A 340 34.96 -21.55 22.56
N LEU A 341 34.08 -21.01 21.73
CA LEU A 341 34.31 -20.64 20.33
C LEU A 341 34.22 -19.12 20.15
N PRO A 342 35.29 -18.44 19.65
CA PRO A 342 35.29 -17.01 19.43
C PRO A 342 34.21 -16.56 18.44
N THR A 343 33.29 -15.66 18.86
CA THR A 343 32.23 -15.04 18.05
C THR A 343 32.29 -13.52 18.12
N LEU A 344 31.44 -12.85 17.33
CA LEU A 344 31.38 -11.39 17.22
C LEU A 344 29.96 -10.91 17.53
N GLY A 345 29.56 -11.01 18.79
CA GLY A 345 28.19 -10.72 19.19
C GLY A 345 27.19 -11.68 18.51
N ALA A 346 27.37 -12.99 18.76
CA ALA A 346 26.46 -13.99 18.22
C ALA A 346 25.05 -13.77 18.79
N HIS A 347 24.08 -13.62 17.91
CA HIS A 347 22.68 -13.45 18.26
C HIS A 347 21.91 -14.78 18.19
N ALA A 348 22.17 -15.57 17.17
CA ALA A 348 21.62 -16.92 17.03
C ALA A 348 22.71 -17.95 16.69
N VAL A 349 22.40 -19.23 16.86
CA VAL A 349 23.25 -20.38 16.48
C VAL A 349 22.37 -21.52 16.01
N GLU A 350 22.79 -22.20 14.96
CA GLU A 350 22.16 -23.39 14.39
C GLU A 350 23.17 -24.51 14.20
N ALA A 351 22.73 -25.76 14.31
CA ALA A 351 23.56 -26.97 14.16
C ALA A 351 23.03 -27.84 13.02
N GLY A 352 23.89 -28.24 12.08
CA GLY A 352 23.55 -29.14 10.98
C GLY A 352 24.77 -29.68 10.27
N ASP A 353 24.65 -30.85 9.64
CA ASP A 353 25.74 -31.46 8.83
C ASP A 353 25.79 -30.73 7.48
N LEU A 354 26.62 -29.70 7.40
CA LEU A 354 26.76 -28.84 6.22
C LEU A 354 27.74 -29.41 5.17
N ASN A 355 28.47 -30.44 5.50
CA ASN A 355 29.50 -30.99 4.61
C ASN A 355 29.29 -32.48 4.27
N GLY A 356 28.25 -33.12 4.83
CA GLY A 356 27.91 -34.54 4.59
C GLY A 356 28.79 -35.53 5.31
N ASP A 357 29.51 -35.11 6.39
CA ASP A 357 30.36 -35.98 7.15
C ASP A 357 29.70 -36.66 8.36
N GLN A 358 28.40 -36.41 8.55
CA GLN A 358 27.52 -36.92 9.60
C GLN A 358 27.82 -36.38 11.01
N LEU A 359 28.59 -35.30 11.12
CA LEU A 359 28.82 -34.55 12.36
C LEU A 359 28.23 -33.16 12.20
N PRO A 360 27.30 -32.73 13.06
CA PRO A 360 26.72 -31.40 12.94
C PRO A 360 27.78 -30.30 13.06
N ASP A 361 27.84 -29.41 12.10
CA ASP A 361 28.60 -28.16 12.13
C ASP A 361 27.81 -27.07 12.84
N LEU A 362 28.41 -25.94 13.17
CA LEU A 362 27.75 -24.82 13.85
C LEU A 362 27.83 -23.54 13.02
N VAL A 363 26.70 -22.90 12.84
CA VAL A 363 26.60 -21.57 12.22
C VAL A 363 26.21 -20.55 13.27
N PHE A 364 27.01 -19.51 13.47
CA PHE A 364 26.67 -18.39 14.35
C PHE A 364 26.34 -17.16 13.55
N ALA A 365 25.12 -16.64 13.71
CA ALA A 365 24.69 -15.36 13.21
C ALA A 365 25.27 -14.23 14.09
N ASN A 366 26.23 -13.47 13.57
CA ASN A 366 26.91 -12.42 14.30
C ASN A 366 26.28 -11.06 14.05
N SER A 367 25.69 -10.44 15.06
CA SER A 367 25.00 -9.15 14.95
C SER A 367 25.92 -7.92 15.05
N ALA A 368 27.14 -8.07 15.54
CA ALA A 368 28.05 -6.93 15.73
C ALA A 368 28.97 -6.62 14.53
N GLU A 369 29.01 -7.48 13.55
CA GLU A 369 29.88 -7.38 12.36
C GLU A 369 29.13 -7.85 11.11
N GLN A 370 29.63 -7.50 9.92
CA GLN A 370 29.03 -7.89 8.62
C GLN A 370 29.35 -9.33 8.20
N HIS A 371 29.83 -10.17 9.12
CA HIS A 371 30.19 -11.54 8.81
C HIS A 371 29.76 -12.50 9.92
N SER A 372 29.19 -13.60 9.50
CA SER A 372 28.85 -14.76 10.34
C SER A 372 29.88 -15.88 10.22
N PHE A 373 29.88 -16.84 11.13
CA PHE A 373 30.86 -17.87 11.20
C PHE A 373 30.26 -19.28 11.11
N ILE A 374 30.82 -20.11 10.23
CA ILE A 374 30.57 -21.54 10.17
C ILE A 374 31.76 -22.23 10.84
N TYR A 375 31.53 -22.93 11.93
CA TYR A 375 32.52 -23.75 12.61
C TYR A 375 32.37 -25.22 12.21
N TRP A 376 33.39 -25.73 11.53
CA TRP A 376 33.39 -27.10 11.06
C TRP A 376 33.74 -28.07 12.17
N ASN A 377 32.90 -29.07 12.38
CA ASN A 377 33.11 -30.14 13.34
C ASN A 377 34.15 -31.16 12.83
N SER A 378 34.51 -32.12 13.62
CA SER A 378 35.35 -33.26 13.28
C SER A 378 35.33 -34.27 14.41
N PRO A 379 35.82 -35.50 14.23
CA PRO A 379 35.97 -36.46 15.31
C PRO A 379 36.81 -36.01 16.54
N ASP A 380 37.62 -34.93 16.38
CA ASP A 380 38.33 -34.26 17.48
C ASP A 380 37.53 -33.08 18.09
N GLY A 381 36.28 -32.91 17.74
CA GLY A 381 35.42 -31.80 18.13
C GLY A 381 35.74 -30.49 17.41
N PHE A 382 35.29 -29.38 17.94
CA PHE A 382 35.45 -28.04 17.36
C PHE A 382 36.79 -27.40 17.70
N ALA A 383 37.30 -26.59 16.78
CA ALA A 383 38.50 -25.79 16.98
C ALA A 383 38.35 -24.39 16.38
N SER A 384 38.78 -23.36 17.09
CA SER A 384 38.64 -21.95 16.68
C SER A 384 39.24 -21.61 15.30
N ARG A 385 40.20 -22.41 14.82
CA ARG A 385 40.82 -22.25 13.50
C ARG A 385 40.08 -22.94 12.35
N ARG A 386 39.18 -23.88 12.65
CA ARG A 386 38.36 -24.59 11.65
C ARG A 386 37.05 -23.89 11.49
N ARG A 387 37.09 -22.72 10.87
CA ARG A 387 35.88 -21.94 10.56
C ARG A 387 35.96 -21.32 9.19
N THR A 388 34.81 -21.16 8.57
CA THR A 388 34.58 -20.32 7.38
C THR A 388 33.90 -19.05 7.82
N GLN A 389 34.19 -17.96 7.16
CA GLN A 389 33.55 -16.67 7.34
C GLN A 389 32.72 -16.38 6.11
N VAL A 390 31.44 -16.10 6.28
CA VAL A 390 30.51 -15.75 5.24
C VAL A 390 29.96 -14.35 5.48
N LEU A 391 29.65 -13.61 4.42
CA LEU A 391 29.04 -12.29 4.52
C LEU A 391 27.62 -12.43 5.06
N ALA A 392 27.29 -11.71 6.13
CA ALA A 392 25.92 -11.62 6.67
C ALA A 392 25.79 -10.27 7.39
N MET A 393 24.87 -9.45 6.94
CA MET A 393 24.81 -8.05 7.34
C MET A 393 24.19 -7.88 8.73
N HIS A 394 25.03 -7.91 9.77
CA HIS A 394 24.57 -7.85 11.17
C HIS A 394 23.45 -8.86 11.44
N ALA A 395 23.67 -10.13 11.07
CA ALA A 395 22.64 -11.16 11.12
C ALA A 395 22.13 -11.39 12.54
N HIS A 396 20.81 -11.45 12.69
CA HIS A 396 20.14 -11.75 13.94
C HIS A 396 19.76 -13.23 14.04
N ASP A 397 19.46 -13.88 12.92
CA ASP A 397 19.05 -15.26 12.89
C ASP A 397 19.65 -16.01 11.69
N VAL A 398 19.66 -17.35 11.76
CA VAL A 398 20.09 -18.23 10.68
C VAL A 398 19.32 -19.53 10.74
N ALA A 399 18.92 -20.06 9.59
CA ALA A 399 18.30 -21.37 9.43
C ALA A 399 19.17 -22.28 8.54
N ILE A 400 19.21 -23.56 8.86
CA ILE A 400 19.87 -24.63 8.08
C ILE A 400 18.78 -25.55 7.53
N CYS A 401 18.67 -25.67 6.22
CA CYS A 401 17.71 -26.55 5.55
C CYS A 401 18.16 -26.85 4.12
N ASP A 402 17.86 -28.01 3.58
CA ASP A 402 18.00 -28.32 2.13
C ASP A 402 16.83 -27.66 1.40
N ILE A 403 16.97 -26.35 1.08
CA ILE A 403 15.89 -25.50 0.59
C ILE A 403 15.53 -25.84 -0.87
N ASP A 404 16.54 -26.13 -1.71
CA ASP A 404 16.33 -26.48 -3.12
C ASP A 404 16.24 -27.99 -3.38
N GLN A 405 16.30 -28.80 -2.32
CA GLN A 405 16.17 -30.25 -2.32
C GLN A 405 17.24 -30.94 -3.18
N ASP A 406 18.46 -30.38 -3.25
CA ASP A 406 19.58 -30.95 -4.00
C ASP A 406 20.40 -31.96 -3.18
N GLY A 407 20.11 -32.10 -1.90
CA GLY A 407 20.77 -33.02 -0.95
C GLY A 407 21.94 -32.41 -0.18
N TYR A 408 22.19 -31.12 -0.32
CA TYR A 408 23.12 -30.36 0.51
C TYR A 408 22.33 -29.33 1.34
N ALA A 409 22.73 -29.14 2.59
CA ALA A 409 22.08 -28.14 3.44
C ALA A 409 22.47 -26.72 3.02
N ASP A 410 21.48 -25.83 2.92
CA ASP A 410 21.62 -24.42 2.62
C ASP A 410 21.58 -23.58 3.90
N LEU A 411 21.93 -22.28 3.81
CA LEU A 411 21.90 -21.35 4.92
C LEU A 411 21.07 -20.11 4.57
N ALA A 412 20.03 -19.85 5.32
CA ALA A 412 19.31 -18.58 5.23
C ALA A 412 19.68 -17.69 6.42
N PHE A 413 20.08 -16.42 6.15
CA PHE A 413 20.42 -15.43 7.17
C PHE A 413 19.42 -14.29 7.21
N ALA A 414 18.82 -14.01 8.38
CA ALA A 414 18.07 -12.79 8.63
C ALA A 414 19.05 -11.64 8.91
N ASN A 415 19.24 -10.78 7.92
CA ASN A 415 20.15 -9.64 8.01
C ASN A 415 19.42 -8.42 8.57
N TYR A 416 19.89 -7.89 9.71
CA TYR A 416 19.20 -6.84 10.46
C TYR A 416 19.57 -5.44 9.98
N ALA A 417 20.81 -5.16 9.63
CA ALA A 417 21.25 -3.85 9.19
C ALA A 417 22.47 -3.91 8.29
N SER A 418 22.64 -2.94 7.40
CA SER A 418 23.85 -2.75 6.59
C SER A 418 24.23 -1.28 6.57
N ASP A 419 25.49 -0.95 6.94
CA ASP A 419 26.08 0.38 6.89
C ASP A 419 25.21 1.51 7.50
N GLY A 420 24.41 1.17 8.52
CA GLY A 420 23.52 2.12 9.20
C GLY A 420 22.11 2.20 8.64
N PHE A 421 21.74 1.29 7.74
CA PHE A 421 20.40 1.15 7.21
C PHE A 421 19.77 -0.17 7.65
N PHE A 422 18.50 -0.16 8.02
CA PHE A 422 17.73 -1.37 8.30
C PHE A 422 17.17 -1.99 7.03
N ASP A 423 16.91 -1.19 5.99
CA ASP A 423 16.59 -1.69 4.65
C ASP A 423 17.84 -2.36 4.09
N THR A 424 17.85 -3.68 4.13
CA THR A 424 18.96 -4.50 3.73
C THR A 424 18.47 -5.69 2.90
N ARG A 425 19.33 -6.66 2.68
CA ARG A 425 18.98 -7.92 2.03
C ARG A 425 19.31 -9.05 2.94
N SER A 426 18.40 -9.97 3.12
CA SER A 426 18.68 -11.27 3.73
C SER A 426 19.25 -12.22 2.68
N PHE A 427 20.03 -13.19 3.08
CA PHE A 427 20.79 -14.04 2.16
C PHE A 427 20.42 -15.50 2.32
N ILE A 428 20.26 -16.20 1.18
CA ILE A 428 20.26 -17.65 1.12
C ILE A 428 21.55 -18.09 0.44
N TYR A 429 22.40 -18.80 1.16
CA TYR A 429 23.62 -19.42 0.66
C TYR A 429 23.33 -20.85 0.25
N TRP A 430 23.58 -21.17 -1.00
CA TRP A 430 23.38 -22.50 -1.54
C TRP A 430 24.51 -23.44 -1.17
N GLY A 431 24.16 -24.56 -0.54
CA GLY A 431 25.09 -25.59 -0.13
C GLY A 431 25.67 -26.34 -1.31
N THR A 432 26.88 -26.80 -1.22
CA THR A 432 27.54 -27.63 -2.23
C THR A 432 28.54 -28.57 -1.61
N SER A 433 28.96 -29.62 -2.32
CA SER A 433 30.04 -30.49 -1.89
C SER A 433 31.39 -29.77 -1.60
N LYS A 434 31.49 -28.46 -1.85
CA LYS A 434 32.66 -27.61 -1.59
C LYS A 434 32.44 -26.64 -0.45
N GLY A 435 31.28 -26.69 0.20
CA GLY A 435 30.82 -25.72 1.20
C GLY A 435 30.30 -24.43 0.55
N PHE A 436 30.33 -23.32 1.27
CA PHE A 436 29.69 -22.05 0.95
C PHE A 436 30.69 -21.01 0.43
N THR A 437 30.22 -20.16 -0.52
CA THR A 437 31.01 -19.04 -1.02
C THR A 437 30.12 -17.80 -1.15
N ASP A 438 30.68 -16.60 -0.95
CA ASP A 438 29.94 -15.33 -1.09
C ASP A 438 29.40 -15.06 -2.50
N SER A 439 29.87 -15.78 -3.52
CA SER A 439 29.40 -15.65 -4.89
C SER A 439 28.22 -16.57 -5.23
N ASP A 440 27.89 -17.49 -4.35
CA ASP A 440 26.86 -18.51 -4.56
C ASP A 440 25.75 -18.34 -3.52
N ARG A 441 25.01 -17.26 -3.68
CA ARG A 441 23.90 -16.92 -2.79
C ARG A 441 22.80 -16.15 -3.53
N THR A 442 21.58 -16.28 -3.06
CA THR A 442 20.43 -15.43 -3.42
C THR A 442 20.27 -14.32 -2.39
N GLU A 443 20.05 -13.10 -2.86
CA GLU A 443 19.83 -11.92 -2.03
C GLU A 443 18.37 -11.50 -2.10
N LEU A 444 17.65 -11.53 -0.97
CA LEU A 444 16.23 -11.21 -0.86
C LEU A 444 16.02 -9.93 -0.06
N PRO A 445 15.33 -8.92 -0.60
CA PRO A 445 15.08 -7.68 0.11
C PRO A 445 14.31 -7.88 1.43
N THR A 446 14.83 -7.33 2.53
CA THR A 446 14.22 -7.36 3.86
C THR A 446 14.48 -6.05 4.59
N SER A 447 13.79 -5.83 5.71
CA SER A 447 13.90 -4.61 6.50
C SER A 447 14.07 -4.95 7.98
N GLY A 448 15.33 -4.87 8.48
CA GLY A 448 15.62 -5.21 9.85
C GLY A 448 15.20 -6.63 10.22
N ALA A 449 15.44 -7.62 9.36
CA ALA A 449 15.01 -8.99 9.58
C ALA A 449 15.63 -9.56 10.89
N SER A 450 14.78 -10.10 11.75
CA SER A 450 15.14 -10.56 13.10
C SER A 450 14.98 -12.06 13.31
N ALA A 451 14.14 -12.74 12.52
CA ALA A 451 13.94 -14.18 12.57
C ALA A 451 13.63 -14.76 11.19
N ILE A 452 13.79 -16.09 11.05
CA ILE A 452 13.50 -16.86 9.84
C ILE A 452 12.60 -18.04 10.20
N VAL A 453 11.64 -18.32 9.31
CA VAL A 453 10.87 -19.57 9.32
C VAL A 453 11.00 -20.21 7.94
N VAL A 454 11.32 -21.49 7.88
CA VAL A 454 11.50 -22.25 6.65
C VAL A 454 10.61 -23.48 6.69
N ASP A 455 9.61 -23.55 5.80
CA ASP A 455 8.67 -24.68 5.70
C ASP A 455 7.91 -24.62 4.37
N ASP A 456 7.18 -25.69 4.01
CA ASP A 456 6.17 -25.67 2.93
C ASP A 456 4.86 -25.05 3.46
N LEU A 457 4.77 -23.73 3.40
CA LEU A 457 3.68 -22.97 4.00
C LEU A 457 2.37 -23.02 3.19
N ASN A 458 2.42 -23.43 1.94
CA ASN A 458 1.26 -23.46 1.06
C ASN A 458 0.82 -24.88 0.64
N GLY A 459 1.58 -25.91 1.04
CA GLY A 459 1.27 -27.32 0.77
C GLY A 459 1.56 -27.74 -0.68
N ASP A 460 2.51 -27.09 -1.37
CA ASP A 460 2.87 -27.41 -2.75
C ASP A 460 4.11 -28.31 -2.88
N GLU A 461 4.59 -28.83 -1.76
CA GLU A 461 5.78 -29.67 -1.60
C GLU A 461 7.11 -28.93 -1.89
N ARG A 462 7.10 -27.58 -1.84
CA ARG A 462 8.28 -26.73 -2.00
C ARG A 462 8.54 -25.94 -0.73
N THR A 463 9.79 -25.69 -0.47
CA THR A 463 10.20 -24.93 0.70
C THR A 463 9.93 -23.42 0.46
N ASP A 464 9.23 -22.79 1.38
CA ASP A 464 9.02 -21.34 1.44
C ASP A 464 9.85 -20.73 2.57
N VAL A 465 10.14 -19.44 2.49
CA VAL A 465 10.93 -18.75 3.50
C VAL A 465 10.23 -17.48 3.98
N VAL A 466 9.99 -17.39 5.29
CA VAL A 466 9.47 -16.16 5.93
C VAL A 466 10.62 -15.41 6.58
N PHE A 467 10.81 -14.15 6.22
CA PHE A 467 11.64 -13.24 6.98
C PHE A 467 10.77 -12.36 7.87
N VAL A 468 10.93 -12.50 9.17
CA VAL A 468 10.24 -11.68 10.17
C VAL A 468 11.01 -10.37 10.31
N ASN A 469 10.46 -9.29 9.79
CA ASN A 469 11.07 -7.97 9.78
C ASN A 469 10.62 -7.16 10.99
N LYS A 470 11.58 -6.54 11.68
CA LYS A 470 11.34 -5.80 12.92
C LYS A 470 11.31 -4.28 12.73
N ILE A 471 12.06 -3.73 11.79
CA ILE A 471 12.27 -2.30 11.71
C ILE A 471 12.72 -1.88 10.31
N GLU A 472 12.23 -0.74 9.84
CA GLU A 472 12.59 -0.11 8.57
C GLU A 472 13.37 1.20 8.79
N GLY A 473 14.21 1.61 7.81
CA GLY A 473 14.83 2.93 7.75
C GLY A 473 16.30 3.01 8.17
N VAL A 474 16.73 4.12 8.73
CA VAL A 474 18.14 4.45 8.99
C VAL A 474 18.53 4.25 10.46
N SER A 475 19.57 3.44 10.70
CA SER A 475 20.22 3.37 12.00
C SER A 475 21.20 4.54 12.16
N TYR A 476 20.98 5.45 13.09
CA TYR A 476 21.97 6.51 13.38
C TYR A 476 23.22 5.95 14.07
N PRO A 477 24.43 6.19 13.54
CA PRO A 477 25.67 5.84 14.24
C PRO A 477 25.86 6.82 15.40
N GLY A 478 25.51 6.41 16.62
CA GLY A 478 25.74 7.25 17.79
C GLY A 478 24.82 7.06 18.98
N GLY A 479 23.82 6.22 18.88
CA GLY A 479 23.08 5.64 20.01
C GLY A 479 22.53 6.62 21.04
N THR A 480 21.84 7.69 20.63
CA THR A 480 20.98 8.45 21.53
C THR A 480 19.54 8.02 21.27
N THR A 481 18.88 7.53 22.30
CA THR A 481 17.55 6.95 22.38
C THR A 481 16.39 7.85 21.94
N THR A 482 16.64 8.99 21.33
CA THR A 482 15.63 9.90 20.77
C THR A 482 15.28 9.59 19.30
N ALA A 483 16.03 8.70 18.65
CA ALA A 483 15.81 8.36 17.23
C ALA A 483 14.78 7.22 17.02
N PHE A 484 14.42 6.46 18.05
CA PHE A 484 13.42 5.38 17.92
C PHE A 484 11.99 5.90 17.69
N ALA A 485 11.73 7.17 17.96
CA ALA A 485 10.44 7.81 17.71
C ALA A 485 10.17 8.13 16.22
N GLU A 486 11.17 7.91 15.35
CA GLU A 486 11.10 8.26 13.91
C GLU A 486 11.11 7.04 12.98
N LEU A 487 11.11 5.82 13.52
CA LEU A 487 11.17 4.59 12.71
C LEU A 487 9.75 4.04 12.50
N GLY A 488 9.38 3.79 11.25
CA GLY A 488 8.03 3.38 10.86
C GLY A 488 7.74 1.89 11.05
N PRO A 489 6.50 1.47 10.83
CA PRO A 489 6.08 0.07 10.88
C PRO A 489 6.75 -0.75 9.79
N THR A 490 6.86 -2.06 10.02
CA THR A 490 7.62 -2.99 9.18
C THR A 490 6.73 -4.07 8.61
N THR A 491 6.99 -4.51 7.38
CA THR A 491 6.30 -5.63 6.73
C THR A 491 7.15 -6.89 6.77
N SER A 492 6.61 -8.00 7.26
CA SER A 492 7.22 -9.31 7.13
C SER A 492 6.88 -9.91 5.76
N TYR A 493 7.81 -10.66 5.15
CA TYR A 493 7.66 -11.20 3.81
C TYR A 493 7.67 -12.71 3.80
N ILE A 494 6.71 -13.33 3.10
CA ILE A 494 6.77 -14.73 2.67
C ILE A 494 7.34 -14.73 1.25
N TYR A 495 8.44 -15.41 1.04
CA TYR A 495 9.02 -15.70 -0.26
C TYR A 495 8.66 -17.12 -0.66
N TRP A 496 7.97 -17.27 -1.77
CA TRP A 496 7.50 -18.55 -2.30
C TRP A 496 8.60 -19.22 -3.12
N GLY A 497 8.88 -20.50 -2.84
CA GLY A 497 9.77 -21.33 -3.64
C GLY A 497 9.21 -21.67 -5.02
N ASP A 498 10.05 -22.08 -5.97
CA ASP A 498 9.60 -22.57 -7.28
C ASP A 498 10.00 -24.03 -7.53
N ASP A 499 9.66 -24.56 -8.73
CA ASP A 499 9.96 -25.94 -9.15
C ASP A 499 11.45 -26.29 -9.16
N GLN A 500 12.33 -25.32 -8.93
CA GLN A 500 13.77 -25.46 -8.93
C GLN A 500 14.40 -25.11 -7.56
N GLY A 501 13.56 -24.83 -6.54
CA GLY A 501 14.00 -24.32 -5.24
C GLY A 501 14.52 -22.88 -5.27
N GLU A 502 14.35 -22.16 -6.41
CA GLU A 502 14.82 -20.78 -6.51
C GLU A 502 13.81 -19.78 -5.93
N PHE A 503 14.32 -18.70 -5.34
CA PHE A 503 13.52 -17.58 -4.85
C PHE A 503 13.76 -16.35 -5.72
N ALA A 504 12.66 -15.63 -6.01
CA ALA A 504 12.76 -14.35 -6.68
C ALA A 504 12.17 -13.25 -5.80
N PRO A 505 12.75 -12.03 -5.80
CA PRO A 505 12.17 -10.88 -5.13
C PRO A 505 10.72 -10.58 -5.52
N THR A 506 10.32 -11.03 -6.71
CA THR A 506 8.99 -10.87 -7.29
C THR A 506 7.97 -11.92 -6.85
N ARG A 507 8.41 -13.07 -6.31
CA ARG A 507 7.52 -14.11 -5.79
C ARG A 507 7.38 -14.00 -4.29
N ARG A 508 6.91 -12.84 -3.82
CA ARG A 508 6.65 -12.61 -2.40
C ARG A 508 5.32 -11.91 -2.21
N LYS A 509 4.78 -12.00 -1.00
CA LYS A 509 3.59 -11.29 -0.58
C LYS A 509 3.95 -10.35 0.58
N GLY A 510 3.69 -9.07 0.43
CA GLY A 510 3.89 -8.06 1.45
C GLY A 510 3.65 -6.66 0.86
N PHE A 511 3.25 -5.70 1.67
CA PHE A 511 3.10 -4.31 1.28
C PHE A 511 3.84 -3.42 2.27
N PRO A 512 4.84 -2.64 1.82
CA PRO A 512 5.56 -1.74 2.71
C PRO A 512 4.75 -0.47 2.95
N THR A 513 4.71 -0.04 4.20
CA THR A 513 4.22 1.28 4.60
C THR A 513 5.24 1.96 5.47
N ARG A 514 5.47 3.25 5.23
CA ARG A 514 6.34 4.07 6.06
C ARG A 514 5.52 4.91 7.03
N ARG A 515 6.12 5.29 8.13
CA ARG A 515 5.55 6.24 9.11
C ARG A 515 5.36 7.60 8.44
N ASN A 516 4.22 8.27 8.70
CA ASN A 516 3.82 9.55 8.13
C ASN A 516 3.41 9.55 6.64
N THR A 517 2.87 8.46 6.16
CA THR A 517 2.11 8.47 4.91
C THR A 517 0.74 9.10 5.21
N ASP A 518 0.58 10.38 4.92
CA ASP A 518 -0.69 11.07 5.21
C ASP A 518 -1.80 10.70 4.22
N GLY A 519 -1.44 10.20 3.03
CA GLY A 519 -2.35 9.74 1.99
C GLY A 519 -1.65 8.82 0.99
N HIS A 520 -2.34 8.47 -0.08
CA HIS A 520 -1.81 7.74 -1.22
C HIS A 520 -2.49 8.25 -2.50
N LEU A 521 -1.86 8.00 -3.65
CA LEU A 521 -2.40 8.21 -4.97
C LEU A 521 -2.30 6.91 -5.75
N ASN A 522 -3.38 6.53 -6.42
CA ASN A 522 -3.41 5.38 -7.32
C ASN A 522 -3.64 5.88 -8.74
N SER A 523 -2.83 5.46 -9.70
CA SER A 523 -3.03 5.77 -11.12
C SER A 523 -2.11 4.92 -11.99
N ASP A 524 -2.53 4.60 -13.22
CA ASP A 524 -1.67 4.01 -14.26
C ASP A 524 -0.74 5.10 -14.81
N LEU A 525 0.38 5.36 -14.11
CA LEU A 525 1.29 6.46 -14.36
C LEU A 525 2.23 6.23 -15.55
N ASN A 526 2.47 4.96 -15.89
CA ASN A 526 3.36 4.57 -16.96
C ASN A 526 2.60 4.10 -18.22
N ALA A 527 1.27 4.09 -18.17
CA ALA A 527 0.37 3.71 -19.26
C ALA A 527 0.50 2.22 -19.70
N ASP A 528 0.86 1.32 -18.76
CA ASP A 528 0.99 -0.10 -19.04
C ASP A 528 -0.31 -0.90 -18.79
N GLY A 529 -1.35 -0.25 -18.29
CA GLY A 529 -2.68 -0.82 -18.03
C GLY A 529 -2.87 -1.34 -16.61
N TYR A 530 -1.91 -1.14 -15.70
CA TYR A 530 -2.00 -1.49 -14.28
C TYR A 530 -1.89 -0.24 -13.42
N VAL A 531 -2.68 -0.18 -12.36
CA VAL A 531 -2.69 1.00 -11.47
C VAL A 531 -1.48 0.97 -10.54
N ASP A 532 -0.63 1.99 -10.62
CA ASP A 532 0.52 2.22 -9.75
C ASP A 532 0.09 2.90 -8.44
N ILE A 533 0.93 2.86 -7.40
CA ILE A 533 0.66 3.53 -6.12
C ILE A 533 1.77 4.51 -5.79
N VAL A 534 1.40 5.75 -5.48
CA VAL A 534 2.28 6.79 -4.95
C VAL A 534 2.02 6.97 -3.47
N PHE A 535 3.07 6.94 -2.66
CA PHE A 535 3.02 7.31 -1.25
C PHE A 535 3.77 8.63 -1.06
N PRO A 536 3.05 9.75 -0.94
CA PRO A 536 3.64 11.00 -0.53
C PRO A 536 4.01 10.95 0.95
N HIS A 537 5.18 11.49 1.30
CA HIS A 537 5.67 11.49 2.68
C HIS A 537 6.02 12.90 3.11
N PHE A 538 5.58 13.30 4.29
CA PHE A 538 5.99 14.54 4.92
C PHE A 538 7.34 14.35 5.64
N GLY A 539 8.37 15.10 5.23
CA GLY A 539 9.71 14.98 5.80
C GLY A 539 10.54 13.79 5.31
N SER A 540 10.12 13.17 4.21
CA SER A 540 10.82 12.06 3.55
C SER A 540 10.53 12.07 2.05
N PRO A 541 11.36 11.43 1.20
CA PRO A 541 11.08 11.32 -0.23
C PRO A 541 9.74 10.64 -0.53
N THR A 542 9.01 11.17 -1.48
CA THR A 542 7.83 10.52 -2.07
C THR A 542 8.25 9.27 -2.83
N VAL A 543 7.48 8.19 -2.73
CA VAL A 543 7.79 6.90 -3.36
C VAL A 543 6.70 6.51 -4.33
N VAL A 544 7.08 6.16 -5.56
CA VAL A 544 6.21 5.55 -6.59
C VAL A 544 6.50 4.07 -6.67
N TYR A 545 5.50 3.22 -6.43
CA TYR A 545 5.56 1.78 -6.65
C TYR A 545 4.86 1.44 -7.96
N TRP A 546 5.60 0.82 -8.87
CA TRP A 546 5.12 0.43 -10.18
C TRP A 546 4.45 -0.94 -10.14
N ASN A 547 3.23 -1.02 -10.59
CA ASN A 547 2.46 -2.26 -10.74
C ASN A 547 2.73 -2.92 -12.11
N GLY A 548 2.17 -4.08 -12.39
CA GLY A 548 2.29 -4.78 -13.66
C GLY A 548 1.50 -6.09 -13.68
N ALA A 549 1.64 -6.87 -14.73
CA ALA A 549 0.92 -8.13 -14.91
C ALA A 549 1.17 -9.18 -13.80
N ASP A 550 2.28 -9.06 -13.10
CA ASP A 550 2.68 -9.95 -12.00
C ASP A 550 2.44 -9.28 -10.62
N GLY A 551 1.72 -8.16 -10.59
CA GLY A 551 1.45 -7.36 -9.40
C GLY A 551 2.60 -6.40 -9.05
N PHE A 552 2.58 -5.88 -7.82
CA PHE A 552 3.60 -4.94 -7.34
C PHE A 552 4.92 -5.65 -7.05
N GLU A 553 5.97 -5.21 -7.73
CA GLU A 553 7.35 -5.60 -7.45
C GLU A 553 8.00 -4.48 -6.63
N LEU A 554 8.35 -4.73 -5.36
CA LEU A 554 8.89 -3.70 -4.44
C LEU A 554 10.21 -3.08 -4.91
N GLU A 555 10.91 -3.74 -5.82
CA GLU A 555 12.13 -3.23 -6.46
C GLU A 555 11.81 -2.27 -7.62
N LYS A 556 10.64 -2.38 -8.22
CA LYS A 556 10.14 -1.47 -9.24
C LYS A 556 9.53 -0.26 -8.57
N LYS A 557 10.38 0.56 -7.96
CA LYS A 557 9.98 1.82 -7.34
C LYS A 557 10.89 2.96 -7.75
N THR A 558 10.33 4.15 -7.78
CA THR A 558 11.09 5.39 -7.95
C THR A 558 11.02 6.18 -6.65
N MET A 559 12.20 6.54 -6.13
CA MET A 559 12.33 7.48 -5.00
C MET A 559 12.47 8.88 -5.59
N LEU A 560 11.59 9.78 -5.19
CA LEU A 560 11.62 11.18 -5.62
C LEU A 560 12.31 12.00 -4.52
N ASP A 561 13.63 11.97 -4.52
CA ASP A 561 14.46 12.74 -3.60
C ASP A 561 14.14 14.26 -3.77
N ASP A 562 14.10 15.00 -2.68
CA ASP A 562 13.68 16.41 -2.63
C ASP A 562 12.21 16.71 -3.02
N ALA A 563 11.32 15.70 -2.98
CA ALA A 563 9.89 15.84 -3.24
C ALA A 563 9.06 15.37 -2.04
N GLU A 564 9.08 16.18 -0.97
CA GLU A 564 8.27 15.94 0.24
C GLU A 564 6.85 16.46 0.01
N ALA A 565 5.83 15.67 0.37
CA ALA A 565 4.44 16.09 0.29
C ALA A 565 3.54 15.28 1.23
N ALA A 566 2.44 15.87 1.70
CA ALA A 566 1.41 15.15 2.42
C ALA A 566 0.38 14.49 1.48
N THR A 567 0.23 15.04 0.28
CA THR A 567 -0.75 14.56 -0.73
C THR A 567 -0.17 14.60 -2.14
N ALA A 568 -0.72 13.79 -3.02
CA ALA A 568 -0.38 13.78 -4.44
C ALA A 568 -1.65 13.76 -5.31
N ARG A 569 -1.57 14.35 -6.50
CA ARG A 569 -2.61 14.30 -7.55
C ARG A 569 -1.98 14.06 -8.90
N THR A 570 -2.78 13.65 -9.89
CA THR A 570 -2.30 13.44 -11.25
C THR A 570 -3.22 14.03 -12.30
N ALA A 571 -2.62 14.52 -13.37
CA ALA A 571 -3.24 14.91 -14.63
C ALA A 571 -2.14 14.98 -15.70
N ASP A 572 -2.49 15.03 -16.99
CA ASP A 572 -1.55 15.34 -18.08
C ASP A 572 -1.50 16.87 -18.26
N PHE A 573 -0.63 17.55 -17.45
CA PHE A 573 -0.58 19.01 -17.37
C PHE A 573 0.06 19.65 -18.59
N ASP A 574 0.99 19.00 -19.25
CA ASP A 574 1.65 19.52 -20.47
C ASP A 574 1.09 18.92 -21.77
N ARG A 575 0.11 18.02 -21.65
CA ARG A 575 -0.61 17.38 -22.75
C ARG A 575 0.32 16.62 -23.71
N ASP A 576 1.34 15.97 -23.14
CA ASP A 576 2.27 15.13 -23.88
C ASP A 576 1.81 13.66 -23.97
N GLY A 577 0.77 13.31 -23.24
CA GLY A 577 0.11 11.99 -23.21
C GLY A 577 0.62 11.05 -22.13
N TYR A 578 1.50 11.51 -21.24
CA TYR A 578 1.90 10.85 -20.01
C TYR A 578 1.32 11.58 -18.80
N LEU A 579 0.92 10.84 -17.78
CA LEU A 579 0.38 11.46 -16.58
C LEU A 579 1.49 12.07 -15.71
N ASP A 580 1.29 13.32 -15.30
CA ASP A 580 2.19 14.05 -14.43
C ASP A 580 1.75 13.92 -12.98
N LEU A 581 2.66 14.19 -12.05
CA LEU A 581 2.44 14.10 -10.62
C LEU A 581 2.52 15.47 -9.97
N LEU A 582 1.38 15.96 -9.45
CA LEU A 582 1.33 17.17 -8.63
C LEU A 582 1.54 16.80 -7.16
N LEU A 583 2.53 17.41 -6.54
CA LEU A 583 2.81 17.43 -5.12
C LEU A 583 2.49 18.82 -4.54
N GLU A 584 2.59 19.01 -3.21
CA GLU A 584 2.22 20.30 -2.58
C GLU A 584 2.87 21.54 -3.22
N PHE A 585 4.11 21.42 -3.69
CA PHE A 585 4.92 22.57 -4.15
C PHE A 585 5.43 22.42 -5.59
N SER A 586 5.19 21.29 -6.24
CA SER A 586 5.75 21.02 -7.56
C SER A 586 4.91 20.08 -8.41
N ILE A 587 5.04 20.21 -9.72
CA ILE A 587 4.61 19.22 -10.70
C ILE A 587 5.85 18.52 -11.24
N LEU A 588 5.88 17.19 -11.18
CA LEU A 588 6.87 16.36 -11.84
C LEU A 588 6.26 15.84 -13.14
N TYR A 589 6.90 16.12 -14.27
CA TYR A 589 6.40 15.72 -15.56
C TYR A 589 6.67 14.24 -15.84
N GLY A 590 5.59 13.52 -16.23
CA GLY A 590 5.61 12.11 -16.57
C GLY A 590 6.29 11.84 -17.90
N LYS A 591 6.80 10.62 -18.11
CA LYS A 591 7.40 10.15 -19.36
C LYS A 591 7.32 8.63 -19.44
N GLU A 592 7.48 8.07 -20.62
CA GLU A 592 7.61 6.62 -20.82
C GLU A 592 8.65 5.97 -19.87
N SER A 593 9.66 6.71 -19.45
CA SER A 593 10.70 6.24 -18.51
C SER A 593 10.37 6.49 -17.02
N GLY A 594 9.18 6.97 -16.70
CA GLY A 594 8.78 7.41 -15.36
C GLY A 594 9.24 8.82 -15.02
N PHE A 595 9.26 9.17 -13.73
CA PHE A 595 9.53 10.52 -13.22
C PHE A 595 11.02 10.79 -13.02
N SER A 596 11.38 12.08 -13.15
CA SER A 596 12.72 12.58 -12.84
C SER A 596 12.63 13.83 -11.96
N ALA A 597 13.34 13.86 -10.84
CA ALA A 597 13.38 15.02 -9.95
C ALA A 597 13.89 16.33 -10.62
N ASN A 598 14.58 16.22 -11.78
CA ASN A 598 15.07 17.38 -12.52
C ASN A 598 14.07 17.92 -13.56
N ASP A 599 12.98 17.20 -13.83
CA ASP A 599 11.96 17.57 -14.81
C ASP A 599 10.68 17.95 -14.09
N ARG A 600 10.69 19.14 -13.49
CA ARG A 600 9.60 19.63 -12.66
C ARG A 600 9.39 21.13 -12.78
N PHE A 601 8.17 21.56 -12.49
CA PHE A 601 7.82 22.94 -12.23
C PHE A 601 7.63 23.15 -10.73
N GLU A 602 8.23 24.21 -10.16
CA GLU A 602 8.07 24.58 -8.76
C GLU A 602 7.19 25.80 -8.61
N PHE A 603 6.14 25.68 -7.80
CA PHE A 603 5.29 26.82 -7.43
C PHE A 603 6.00 27.71 -6.40
N ASP A 604 5.81 29.03 -6.51
CA ASP A 604 6.35 29.99 -5.54
C ASP A 604 5.61 29.95 -4.19
N THR A 605 4.44 29.35 -4.15
CA THR A 605 3.69 29.01 -2.94
C THR A 605 2.92 27.72 -3.17
N GLY A 606 2.99 26.77 -2.25
CA GLY A 606 2.23 25.54 -2.29
C GLY A 606 1.08 25.50 -1.29
N GLY A 607 0.13 24.60 -1.49
CA GLY A 607 -1.02 24.36 -0.60
C GLY A 607 -1.05 22.93 -0.10
N MET A 608 -1.59 22.68 1.09
CA MET A 608 -1.60 21.35 1.70
C MET A 608 -2.35 20.30 0.87
N LYS A 609 -3.46 20.68 0.26
CA LYS A 609 -4.29 19.80 -0.60
C LYS A 609 -4.71 20.61 -1.84
N PRO A 610 -3.87 20.68 -2.86
CA PRO A 610 -4.19 21.45 -4.05
C PRO A 610 -5.37 20.83 -4.81
N GLY A 611 -6.24 21.66 -5.37
CA GLY A 611 -7.33 21.28 -6.28
C GLY A 611 -6.87 21.29 -7.73
N LEU A 612 -7.58 20.56 -8.59
CA LEU A 612 -7.37 20.51 -10.03
C LEU A 612 -8.68 20.80 -10.76
N ALA A 613 -8.64 21.69 -11.75
CA ALA A 613 -9.77 21.93 -12.66
C ALA A 613 -9.34 22.75 -13.87
N ASP A 614 -10.04 22.65 -14.99
CA ASP A 614 -9.99 23.62 -16.10
C ASP A 614 -11.02 24.72 -15.81
N LEU A 615 -10.60 25.71 -15.00
CA LEU A 615 -11.50 26.76 -14.51
C LEU A 615 -11.92 27.77 -15.59
N ASN A 616 -11.09 27.96 -16.61
CA ASN A 616 -11.31 28.94 -17.67
C ASN A 616 -11.78 28.29 -18.99
N ARG A 617 -11.94 26.98 -19.04
CA ARG A 617 -12.35 26.18 -20.21
C ARG A 617 -11.42 26.32 -21.41
N ASP A 618 -10.12 26.48 -21.16
CA ASP A 618 -9.14 26.52 -22.25
C ASP A 618 -8.54 25.13 -22.56
N ASN A 619 -9.02 24.08 -21.90
CA ASN A 619 -8.59 22.69 -22.04
C ASN A 619 -7.19 22.41 -21.47
N TRP A 620 -6.76 23.22 -20.51
CA TRP A 620 -5.54 23.03 -19.73
C TRP A 620 -5.89 23.00 -18.23
N VAL A 621 -5.47 21.97 -17.55
CA VAL A 621 -5.77 21.80 -16.11
C VAL A 621 -5.04 22.85 -15.28
N ASP A 622 -5.79 23.64 -14.52
CA ASP A 622 -5.27 24.63 -13.59
C ASP A 622 -5.05 24.05 -12.21
N VAL A 623 -4.19 24.66 -11.39
CA VAL A 623 -3.89 24.24 -10.02
C VAL A 623 -4.42 25.26 -9.03
N ILE A 624 -5.16 24.78 -8.03
CA ILE A 624 -5.76 25.57 -6.96
C ILE A 624 -5.03 25.26 -5.66
N ALA A 625 -4.32 26.24 -5.10
CA ALA A 625 -3.52 26.10 -3.88
C ALA A 625 -4.20 26.80 -2.69
N PRO A 626 -4.82 26.07 -1.74
CA PRO A 626 -5.36 26.66 -0.52
C PRO A 626 -4.22 27.00 0.45
N LEU A 627 -4.20 28.26 0.89
CA LEU A 627 -3.17 28.81 1.79
C LEU A 627 -3.80 29.45 3.03
N GLN A 628 -2.95 29.88 3.96
CA GLN A 628 -3.43 30.73 5.03
C GLN A 628 -3.82 32.12 4.47
N ASP A 629 -5.01 32.60 4.81
CA ASP A 629 -5.58 33.89 4.42
C ASP A 629 -5.96 34.07 2.93
N ARG A 630 -5.71 33.11 2.05
CA ARG A 630 -6.09 33.15 0.63
C ARG A 630 -6.06 31.79 -0.04
N VAL A 631 -6.68 31.72 -1.21
CA VAL A 631 -6.51 30.63 -2.18
C VAL A 631 -5.83 31.21 -3.42
N VAL A 632 -4.85 30.51 -3.96
CA VAL A 632 -4.14 30.90 -5.19
C VAL A 632 -4.53 29.94 -6.31
N VAL A 633 -4.95 30.50 -7.44
CA VAL A 633 -5.20 29.74 -8.69
C VAL A 633 -4.05 30.00 -9.62
N TYR A 634 -3.31 28.95 -9.97
CA TYR A 634 -2.26 28.98 -10.99
C TYR A 634 -2.85 28.55 -12.32
N TRP A 635 -2.83 29.47 -13.27
CA TRP A 635 -3.38 29.24 -14.62
C TRP A 635 -2.40 28.49 -15.50
N ASN A 636 -2.81 27.36 -16.05
CA ASN A 636 -2.06 26.61 -17.03
C ASN A 636 -2.33 27.12 -18.46
N GLY A 637 -1.73 26.54 -19.50
CA GLY A 637 -1.98 26.83 -20.91
C GLY A 637 -0.82 26.36 -21.81
N PRO A 638 -0.85 26.64 -23.11
CA PRO A 638 0.10 26.09 -24.10
C PRO A 638 1.58 26.39 -23.83
N ALA A 639 1.89 27.31 -22.91
CA ALA A 639 3.27 27.63 -22.51
C ALA A 639 3.67 26.99 -21.17
N GLY A 640 2.83 26.13 -20.62
CA GLY A 640 2.96 25.54 -19.27
C GLY A 640 2.66 26.56 -18.16
N PHE A 641 2.97 26.19 -16.93
CA PHE A 641 2.77 27.05 -15.76
C PHE A 641 3.80 28.19 -15.69
N ASP A 642 3.36 29.32 -15.11
CA ASP A 642 4.21 30.50 -14.81
C ASP A 642 3.76 31.08 -13.48
N ASN A 643 4.64 31.22 -12.51
CA ASN A 643 4.38 31.81 -11.19
C ASN A 643 3.83 33.26 -11.22
N HIS A 644 3.91 33.93 -12.36
CA HIS A 644 3.29 35.26 -12.55
C HIS A 644 1.87 35.20 -13.13
N ARG A 645 1.42 34.03 -13.58
CA ARG A 645 0.11 33.80 -14.18
C ARG A 645 -0.82 33.15 -13.18
N LYS A 646 -1.21 33.92 -12.16
CA LYS A 646 -2.05 33.44 -11.06
C LYS A 646 -3.06 34.49 -10.61
N SER A 647 -4.14 34.03 -9.96
CA SER A 647 -5.15 34.83 -9.26
C SER A 647 -5.17 34.49 -7.78
N GLU A 648 -5.47 35.48 -6.93
CA GLU A 648 -5.58 35.28 -5.49
C GLU A 648 -6.99 35.61 -5.00
N LEU A 649 -7.64 34.66 -4.31
CA LEU A 649 -8.94 34.80 -3.68
C LEU A 649 -8.72 34.98 -2.16
N PRO A 650 -9.08 36.16 -1.57
CA PRO A 650 -8.80 36.42 -0.18
C PRO A 650 -9.73 35.66 0.75
N THR A 651 -9.18 35.02 1.78
CA THR A 651 -9.90 34.34 2.86
C THR A 651 -9.39 34.78 4.23
N PRO A 652 -9.58 36.04 4.61
CA PRO A 652 -8.87 36.67 5.72
C PRO A 652 -9.14 35.96 7.06
N GLY A 653 -8.08 35.60 7.78
CA GLY A 653 -8.13 34.94 9.08
C GLY A 653 -8.42 33.45 9.03
N LYS A 654 -8.53 32.85 7.85
CA LYS A 654 -8.84 31.42 7.70
C LYS A 654 -7.57 30.62 7.37
N ARG A 655 -7.48 29.43 7.96
CA ARG A 655 -6.47 28.42 7.58
C ARG A 655 -7.11 27.47 6.56
N CYS A 656 -7.01 27.84 5.28
CA CYS A 656 -7.53 27.02 4.20
C CYS A 656 -6.64 25.76 4.02
N ILE A 657 -7.25 24.63 3.78
CA ILE A 657 -6.57 23.33 3.67
C ILE A 657 -7.00 22.51 2.46
N VAL A 658 -8.22 22.71 1.95
CA VAL A 658 -8.77 21.97 0.81
C VAL A 658 -9.48 22.96 -0.11
N ALA A 659 -9.38 22.70 -1.41
CA ALA A 659 -10.15 23.33 -2.45
C ALA A 659 -10.78 22.26 -3.35
N GLU A 660 -12.09 22.32 -3.50
CA GLU A 660 -12.91 21.40 -4.32
C GLU A 660 -13.68 22.20 -5.36
N THR A 661 -13.92 21.61 -6.54
CA THR A 661 -14.61 22.29 -7.63
C THR A 661 -15.81 21.50 -8.16
N ALA A 662 -16.89 22.19 -8.44
CA ALA A 662 -18.06 21.65 -9.13
C ALA A 662 -18.91 22.79 -9.67
N ASP A 663 -19.74 22.55 -10.69
CA ASP A 663 -20.77 23.46 -11.16
C ASP A 663 -22.02 23.33 -10.26
N LEU A 664 -21.99 24.02 -9.11
CA LEU A 664 -22.99 23.90 -8.04
C LEU A 664 -24.33 24.57 -8.38
N ASN A 665 -24.28 25.62 -9.20
CA ASN A 665 -25.45 26.37 -9.59
C ASN A 665 -26.00 26.01 -10.99
N ARG A 666 -25.30 25.11 -11.70
CA ARG A 666 -25.62 24.59 -13.04
C ARG A 666 -25.63 25.67 -14.12
N ASP A 667 -24.75 26.67 -13.99
CA ASP A 667 -24.61 27.73 -15.01
C ASP A 667 -23.56 27.38 -16.07
N GLY A 668 -22.86 26.28 -15.83
CA GLY A 668 -21.86 25.75 -16.73
C GLY A 668 -20.45 26.27 -16.45
N PHE A 669 -20.17 27.04 -15.39
CA PHE A 669 -18.87 27.42 -14.90
C PHE A 669 -18.58 26.69 -13.59
N LEU A 670 -17.33 26.38 -13.33
CA LEU A 670 -16.95 25.71 -12.09
C LEU A 670 -16.91 26.69 -10.94
N ASP A 671 -17.59 26.34 -9.86
CA ASP A 671 -17.53 27.03 -8.58
C ASP A 671 -16.43 26.41 -7.71
N LEU A 672 -15.91 27.21 -6.77
CA LEU A 672 -14.82 26.79 -5.88
C LEU A 672 -15.30 26.72 -4.44
N VAL A 673 -15.22 25.53 -3.85
CA VAL A 673 -15.49 25.27 -2.42
C VAL A 673 -14.18 25.29 -1.65
N VAL A 674 -14.03 26.21 -0.74
CA VAL A 674 -12.83 26.36 0.09
C VAL A 674 -13.12 25.92 1.52
N VAL A 675 -12.37 24.89 1.96
CA VAL A 675 -12.45 24.37 3.31
C VAL A 675 -11.33 24.93 4.17
N SER A 676 -11.70 25.42 5.34
CA SER A 676 -10.77 26.01 6.30
C SER A 676 -10.85 25.30 7.64
N LEU A 677 -9.71 24.85 8.13
CA LEU A 677 -9.61 24.13 9.40
C LEU A 677 -9.96 25.01 10.61
N LEU A 678 -9.55 26.28 10.56
CA LEU A 678 -9.67 27.23 11.67
C LEU A 678 -9.96 28.65 11.14
N ASP A 679 -10.64 29.48 11.99
CA ASP A 679 -10.81 30.90 11.79
C ASP A 679 -10.15 31.68 12.95
N TYR A 680 -9.07 32.38 12.65
CA TYR A 680 -8.31 33.17 13.64
C TYR A 680 -8.99 34.51 13.95
N ASN A 681 -9.88 35.00 13.11
CA ASN A 681 -10.59 36.24 13.28
C ASN A 681 -11.94 36.08 14.00
N LYS A 682 -12.51 34.83 14.00
CA LYS A 682 -13.79 34.58 14.66
C LYS A 682 -13.62 34.46 16.16
N PRO A 683 -14.28 35.32 16.97
CA PRO A 683 -14.10 35.29 18.43
C PRO A 683 -14.68 34.00 19.01
N LEU A 684 -14.03 33.50 20.07
CA LEU A 684 -14.54 32.37 20.85
C LEU A 684 -15.77 32.80 21.65
N THR A 685 -16.83 32.01 21.64
CA THR A 685 -18.01 32.19 22.48
C THR A 685 -17.88 31.35 23.76
N PRO A 686 -18.66 31.67 24.86
CA PRO A 686 -18.61 30.86 26.08
C PRO A 686 -18.87 29.37 25.80
N GLY A 687 -17.92 28.50 26.12
CA GLY A 687 -17.94 27.08 25.85
C GLY A 687 -17.13 26.65 24.65
N ASP A 688 -16.64 27.59 23.83
CA ASP A 688 -15.73 27.27 22.75
C ASP A 688 -14.31 27.04 23.27
N VAL A 689 -13.54 26.21 22.62
CA VAL A 689 -12.14 25.94 22.91
C VAL A 689 -11.30 26.30 21.70
N ALA A 690 -10.28 27.13 21.93
CA ALA A 690 -9.31 27.42 20.87
C ALA A 690 -8.46 26.21 20.54
N VAL A 691 -8.27 25.95 19.25
CA VAL A 691 -7.36 24.93 18.74
C VAL A 691 -6.26 25.67 17.96
N LEU A 692 -4.99 25.42 18.26
CA LEU A 692 -3.87 26.11 17.63
C LEU A 692 -4.07 27.65 17.56
N HIS A 693 -4.66 28.22 18.61
CA HIS A 693 -5.03 29.64 18.74
C HIS A 693 -6.17 30.13 17.82
N GLY A 694 -6.83 29.25 17.03
CA GLY A 694 -7.97 29.57 16.17
C GLY A 694 -9.30 29.02 16.68
N ASN A 695 -10.41 29.48 16.10
CA ASN A 695 -11.75 28.97 16.36
C ASN A 695 -12.08 27.83 15.38
N PRO A 696 -12.39 26.60 15.87
CA PRO A 696 -12.77 25.50 14.99
C PRO A 696 -14.17 25.66 14.38
N LYS A 697 -15.04 26.50 14.92
CA LYS A 697 -16.34 26.86 14.29
C LYS A 697 -16.09 27.84 13.15
N VAL A 698 -15.80 27.28 11.98
CA VAL A 698 -15.40 28.02 10.77
C VAL A 698 -16.46 27.80 9.69
N ASP A 699 -16.61 28.77 8.79
CA ASP A 699 -17.49 28.59 7.64
C ASP A 699 -16.67 28.13 6.43
N ALA A 700 -17.11 27.09 5.73
CA ALA A 700 -16.66 26.80 4.38
C ALA A 700 -17.17 27.90 3.43
N LEU A 701 -16.39 28.22 2.41
CA LEU A 701 -16.66 29.32 1.48
C LEU A 701 -16.92 28.76 0.08
N ILE A 702 -18.00 29.22 -0.58
CA ILE A 702 -18.26 28.94 -1.98
C ILE A 702 -18.05 30.22 -2.78
N PHE A 703 -17.09 30.22 -3.69
CA PHE A 703 -16.86 31.26 -4.69
C PHE A 703 -17.48 30.79 -5.99
N TYR A 704 -18.51 31.50 -6.45
CA TYR A 704 -19.19 31.16 -7.71
C TYR A 704 -18.36 31.62 -8.91
N GLY A 705 -18.19 30.69 -9.88
CA GLY A 705 -17.49 30.94 -11.12
C GLY A 705 -18.35 31.69 -12.14
N ASP A 706 -17.75 32.34 -13.11
CA ASP A 706 -18.36 32.97 -14.27
C ASP A 706 -17.41 33.01 -15.47
N GLU A 707 -17.86 33.56 -16.60
CA GLU A 707 -17.03 33.68 -17.84
C GLU A 707 -15.75 34.50 -17.68
N THR A 708 -15.57 35.21 -16.55
CA THR A 708 -14.42 36.07 -16.28
C THR A 708 -13.50 35.51 -15.17
N GLY A 709 -13.86 34.38 -14.59
CA GLY A 709 -13.21 33.75 -13.45
C GLY A 709 -14.18 33.63 -12.27
N PHE A 710 -13.81 34.13 -11.09
CA PHE A 710 -14.68 34.10 -9.93
C PHE A 710 -15.33 35.46 -9.66
N SER A 711 -16.60 35.41 -9.25
CA SER A 711 -17.38 36.62 -8.91
C SER A 711 -16.70 37.50 -7.85
N GLU A 712 -16.76 38.82 -8.02
CA GLU A 712 -16.34 39.81 -7.00
C GLU A 712 -17.30 39.88 -5.80
N GLU A 713 -18.48 39.23 -5.89
CA GLU A 713 -19.42 39.15 -4.77
C GLU A 713 -18.83 38.34 -3.60
N PRO A 714 -19.18 38.66 -2.35
CA PRO A 714 -18.74 37.89 -1.20
C PRO A 714 -19.12 36.40 -1.32
N PRO A 715 -18.20 35.46 -0.94
CA PRO A 715 -18.50 34.03 -1.04
C PRO A 715 -19.69 33.64 -0.17
N GLN A 716 -20.46 32.63 -0.61
CA GLN A 716 -21.47 32.00 0.21
C GLN A 716 -20.80 31.24 1.37
N CYS A 717 -21.36 31.35 2.58
CA CYS A 717 -20.82 30.75 3.79
C CYS A 717 -21.69 29.57 4.24
N LEU A 718 -21.08 28.39 4.46
CA LEU A 718 -21.70 27.22 5.05
C LEU A 718 -21.05 26.89 6.39
N PRO A 719 -21.78 26.95 7.53
CA PRO A 719 -21.22 26.69 8.86
C PRO A 719 -20.68 25.28 9.05
N THR A 720 -19.42 25.12 9.43
CA THR A 720 -18.77 23.83 9.71
C THR A 720 -18.03 23.85 11.06
N ILE A 721 -17.49 22.69 11.48
CA ILE A 721 -16.74 22.56 12.73
C ILE A 721 -15.42 21.84 12.45
N GLY A 722 -14.31 22.60 12.42
CA GLY A 722 -12.97 22.08 12.19
C GLY A 722 -12.88 21.08 11.04
N PRO A 723 -13.44 21.38 9.86
CA PRO A 723 -13.45 20.45 8.75
C PRO A 723 -12.03 20.21 8.26
N ALA A 724 -11.72 18.97 7.90
CA ALA A 724 -10.42 18.59 7.36
C ALA A 724 -10.49 18.26 5.86
N ASP A 725 -11.70 17.94 5.36
CA ASP A 725 -11.90 17.54 3.98
C ASP A 725 -13.33 17.78 3.54
N THR A 726 -13.55 17.75 2.20
CA THR A 726 -14.88 17.89 1.59
C THR A 726 -14.95 17.04 0.33
N VAL A 727 -16.18 16.66 -0.02
CA VAL A 727 -16.47 16.00 -1.29
C VAL A 727 -17.80 16.51 -1.84
N ALA A 728 -17.83 16.72 -3.15
CA ALA A 728 -18.99 17.14 -3.91
C ALA A 728 -19.56 15.95 -4.70
N SER A 729 -20.86 15.66 -4.55
CA SER A 729 -21.54 14.59 -5.30
C SER A 729 -23.06 14.79 -5.25
N ASP A 730 -23.78 14.30 -6.24
CA ASP A 730 -25.24 14.21 -6.21
C ASP A 730 -25.65 12.95 -5.45
N PHE A 731 -25.71 13.06 -4.10
CA PHE A 731 -25.93 11.90 -3.22
C PHE A 731 -27.36 11.37 -3.25
N ASN A 732 -28.30 12.15 -3.72
CA ASN A 732 -29.73 11.78 -3.76
C ASN A 732 -30.26 11.58 -5.19
N ALA A 733 -29.39 11.73 -6.20
CA ALA A 733 -29.71 11.61 -7.62
C ALA A 733 -30.81 12.57 -8.08
N ASP A 734 -30.89 13.81 -7.52
CA ASP A 734 -31.84 14.84 -7.92
C ASP A 734 -31.31 15.78 -9.02
N GLY A 735 -30.07 15.63 -9.40
CA GLY A 735 -29.32 16.35 -10.42
C GLY A 735 -28.68 17.63 -9.93
N TYR A 736 -28.65 17.91 -8.61
CA TYR A 736 -27.91 18.99 -7.97
C TYR A 736 -26.77 18.39 -7.15
N ILE A 737 -25.60 19.00 -7.24
CA ILE A 737 -24.43 18.54 -6.51
C ILE A 737 -24.53 18.99 -5.06
N ASP A 738 -24.50 18.04 -4.13
CA ASP A 738 -24.47 18.23 -2.68
C ASP A 738 -23.03 18.36 -2.18
N LEU A 739 -22.82 18.85 -0.94
CA LEU A 739 -21.51 19.01 -0.33
C LEU A 739 -21.46 18.35 1.03
N PHE A 740 -20.52 17.43 1.22
CA PHE A 740 -20.21 16.89 2.53
C PHE A 740 -18.90 17.46 3.06
N PHE A 741 -18.91 17.87 4.33
CA PHE A 741 -17.74 18.34 5.07
C PHE A 741 -17.46 17.40 6.25
N SER A 742 -16.27 16.84 6.32
CA SER A 742 -15.83 16.11 7.50
C SER A 742 -15.62 17.04 8.69
N SER A 743 -15.53 16.49 9.91
CA SER A 743 -15.18 17.25 11.12
C SER A 743 -14.03 16.55 11.84
N TYR A 744 -12.88 17.20 11.88
CA TYR A 744 -11.66 16.65 12.50
C TYR A 744 -11.58 16.91 13.98
N PHE A 745 -11.90 18.14 14.40
CA PHE A 745 -11.96 18.49 15.81
C PHE A 745 -12.88 19.69 16.07
N GLY A 746 -13.46 19.74 17.28
CA GLY A 746 -14.37 20.81 17.71
C GLY A 746 -14.08 21.33 19.12
N GLY A 747 -12.85 21.21 19.61
CA GLY A 747 -12.45 21.61 20.94
C GLY A 747 -11.99 20.41 21.81
N HIS A 748 -12.66 20.14 22.93
CA HIS A 748 -12.28 19.07 23.86
C HIS A 748 -12.63 17.65 23.38
N HIS A 749 -13.46 17.53 22.36
CA HIS A 749 -13.91 16.25 21.83
C HIS A 749 -13.48 16.09 20.36
N ARG A 750 -13.26 14.86 19.97
CA ARG A 750 -12.90 14.47 18.60
C ARG A 750 -14.05 13.81 17.84
N ASN A 751 -15.13 13.42 18.52
CA ASN A 751 -16.29 12.76 17.93
C ASN A 751 -17.34 13.82 17.55
N PHE A 752 -17.16 14.43 16.37
CA PHE A 752 -18.12 15.36 15.80
C PHE A 752 -18.71 14.75 14.53
N PRO A 753 -20.02 15.01 14.26
CA PRO A 753 -20.60 14.65 12.96
C PRO A 753 -20.00 15.52 11.86
N GLY A 754 -19.83 14.94 10.68
CA GLY A 754 -19.69 15.71 9.46
C GLY A 754 -21.04 16.30 9.03
N PHE A 755 -21.01 17.29 8.15
CA PHE A 755 -22.19 17.99 7.69
C PHE A 755 -22.40 17.78 6.19
N LEU A 756 -23.50 17.14 5.82
CA LEU A 756 -23.96 17.03 4.44
C LEU A 756 -24.98 18.13 4.15
N TYR A 757 -24.62 19.08 3.32
CA TYR A 757 -25.48 20.15 2.84
C TYR A 757 -26.16 19.75 1.53
N TRP A 758 -27.48 19.74 1.54
CA TRP A 758 -28.29 19.42 0.38
C TRP A 758 -28.44 20.64 -0.51
N ASN A 759 -28.16 20.48 -1.79
CA ASN A 759 -28.37 21.48 -2.81
C ASN A 759 -29.78 21.34 -3.42
N GLY A 760 -30.13 22.25 -4.30
CA GLY A 760 -31.42 22.21 -5.04
C GLY A 760 -31.64 23.48 -5.85
N PRO A 761 -32.86 23.66 -6.42
CA PRO A 761 -33.17 24.81 -7.28
C PRO A 761 -33.01 26.20 -6.63
N SER A 762 -32.93 26.27 -5.31
CA SER A 762 -32.71 27.52 -4.55
C SER A 762 -31.25 27.65 -4.03
N GLY A 763 -30.35 26.75 -4.41
CA GLY A 763 -28.99 26.69 -3.91
C GLY A 763 -28.92 26.15 -2.48
N PHE A 764 -27.74 26.27 -1.85
CA PHE A 764 -27.52 25.82 -0.50
C PHE A 764 -28.13 26.71 0.57
N HIS A 765 -28.63 26.09 1.64
CA HIS A 765 -29.15 26.77 2.82
C HIS A 765 -28.48 26.21 4.09
N ALA A 766 -28.08 27.06 5.00
CA ALA A 766 -27.35 26.66 6.23
C ALA A 766 -28.14 25.73 7.16
N ASP A 767 -29.46 25.70 7.06
CA ASP A 767 -30.39 24.85 7.82
C ASP A 767 -30.82 23.57 7.07
N GLN A 768 -30.50 23.44 5.79
CA GLN A 768 -30.78 22.25 4.99
C GLN A 768 -29.58 21.32 4.97
N ARG A 769 -29.30 20.66 6.11
CA ARG A 769 -28.19 19.73 6.23
C ARG A 769 -28.55 18.50 7.04
N THR A 770 -27.83 17.42 6.77
CA THR A 770 -27.85 16.18 7.55
C THR A 770 -26.54 16.03 8.31
N GLU A 771 -26.60 15.62 9.56
CA GLU A 771 -25.43 15.29 10.38
C GLU A 771 -25.08 13.82 10.19
N ILE A 772 -23.89 13.55 9.68
CA ILE A 772 -23.35 12.19 9.47
C ILE A 772 -22.39 11.89 10.61
N PRO A 773 -22.56 10.80 11.37
CA PRO A 773 -21.65 10.45 12.45
C PRO A 773 -20.18 10.39 12.00
N GLY A 774 -19.26 10.89 12.82
CA GLY A 774 -17.81 10.91 12.56
C GLY A 774 -16.99 10.71 13.83
N LEU A 775 -15.75 10.24 13.66
CA LEU A 775 -14.74 10.05 14.70
C LEU A 775 -13.47 10.78 14.29
N SER A 776 -13.46 12.12 14.40
CA SER A 776 -12.35 12.93 13.88
C SER A 776 -12.11 12.68 12.39
N GLY A 777 -13.17 12.82 11.56
CA GLY A 777 -13.08 12.58 10.12
C GLY A 777 -12.04 13.47 9.43
N CYS A 778 -11.09 12.87 8.74
CA CYS A 778 -9.96 13.56 8.10
C CYS A 778 -10.02 13.54 6.59
N GLY A 779 -10.34 12.39 5.99
CA GLY A 779 -10.45 12.20 4.56
C GLY A 779 -11.87 11.77 4.18
N VAL A 780 -12.35 12.21 3.02
CA VAL A 780 -13.67 11.82 2.52
C VAL A 780 -13.63 11.56 1.02
N MET A 781 -14.49 10.64 0.56
CA MET A 781 -14.73 10.42 -0.86
C MET A 781 -16.15 9.92 -1.10
N ALA A 782 -16.61 10.05 -2.33
CA ALA A 782 -17.91 9.56 -2.78
C ALA A 782 -17.72 8.68 -4.02
N ALA A 783 -18.31 7.49 -4.02
CA ALA A 783 -18.31 6.58 -5.16
C ALA A 783 -19.49 5.61 -5.08
N ASP A 784 -20.11 5.25 -6.19
CA ASP A 784 -21.12 4.19 -6.27
C ASP A 784 -20.42 2.82 -6.27
N CYS A 785 -20.06 2.34 -5.07
CA CYS A 785 -19.25 1.13 -4.88
C CYS A 785 -20.06 -0.16 -5.07
N ASN A 786 -21.38 -0.10 -4.96
CA ASN A 786 -22.29 -1.25 -5.06
C ASN A 786 -23.09 -1.25 -6.38
N HIS A 787 -22.93 -0.23 -7.21
CA HIS A 787 -23.58 -0.05 -8.51
C HIS A 787 -25.12 0.06 -8.44
N ASP A 788 -25.65 0.67 -7.40
CA ASP A 788 -27.09 0.89 -7.22
C ASP A 788 -27.56 2.26 -7.73
N GLY A 789 -26.64 3.14 -8.12
CA GLY A 789 -26.89 4.46 -8.68
C GLY A 789 -26.92 5.58 -7.66
N PHE A 790 -26.61 5.30 -6.40
CA PHE A 790 -26.47 6.30 -5.32
C PHE A 790 -25.04 6.22 -4.76
N PRO A 791 -24.24 7.30 -4.79
CA PRO A 791 -22.90 7.28 -4.27
C PRO A 791 -22.86 6.98 -2.78
N GLU A 792 -21.95 6.08 -2.35
CA GLU A 792 -21.57 5.90 -0.96
C GLU A 792 -20.69 7.04 -0.51
N LEU A 793 -20.82 7.40 0.77
CA LEU A 793 -19.92 8.33 1.43
C LEU A 793 -18.93 7.56 2.30
N ILE A 794 -17.65 7.63 1.94
CA ILE A 794 -16.56 6.97 2.65
C ILE A 794 -15.85 8.03 3.51
N VAL A 795 -15.78 7.79 4.83
CA VAL A 795 -15.19 8.72 5.80
C VAL A 795 -14.02 8.06 6.52
N ALA A 796 -12.81 8.56 6.27
CA ALA A 796 -11.62 8.20 7.03
C ALA A 796 -11.68 8.83 8.42
N ASN A 797 -11.73 8.01 9.46
CA ASN A 797 -11.76 8.46 10.85
C ASN A 797 -10.37 8.34 11.47
N HIS A 798 -9.82 9.47 11.94
CA HIS A 798 -8.47 9.52 12.47
C HIS A 798 -8.37 9.00 13.91
N THR A 799 -9.26 9.41 14.80
CA THR A 799 -9.16 9.06 16.23
C THR A 799 -10.50 9.06 16.95
N ASN A 800 -10.68 8.07 17.82
CA ASN A 800 -11.81 8.00 18.74
C ASN A 800 -11.33 8.31 20.17
N VAL A 801 -11.57 9.55 20.67
CA VAL A 801 -11.25 9.97 22.04
C VAL A 801 -9.76 9.71 22.42
N GLY A 802 -8.84 9.94 21.48
CA GLY A 802 -7.40 9.76 21.71
C GLY A 802 -6.88 8.35 21.42
N ASN A 803 -7.73 7.45 20.94
CA ASN A 803 -7.34 6.16 20.39
C ASN A 803 -7.39 6.24 18.86
N HIS A 804 -6.25 6.02 18.19
CA HIS A 804 -6.12 6.09 16.73
C HIS A 804 -6.71 4.86 16.02
N ARG A 805 -7.06 3.79 16.72
CA ARG A 805 -7.81 2.66 16.16
C ARG A 805 -9.26 3.05 15.88
N SER A 806 -9.46 3.75 14.81
CA SER A 806 -10.76 4.25 14.36
C SER A 806 -11.13 3.65 13.01
N PRO A 807 -12.31 3.02 12.86
CA PRO A 807 -12.68 2.45 11.59
C PRO A 807 -12.92 3.54 10.55
N THR A 808 -12.54 3.31 9.32
CA THR A 808 -13.09 4.02 8.16
C THR A 808 -14.54 3.58 7.97
N TRP A 809 -15.45 4.52 7.79
CA TRP A 809 -16.86 4.20 7.59
C TRP A 809 -17.28 4.38 6.14
N VAL A 810 -17.92 3.35 5.59
CA VAL A 810 -18.66 3.43 4.33
C VAL A 810 -20.15 3.60 4.67
N HIS A 811 -20.68 4.80 4.48
CA HIS A 811 -22.10 5.10 4.62
C HIS A 811 -22.79 4.82 3.30
N TRP A 812 -23.75 3.91 3.29
CA TRP A 812 -24.44 3.47 2.09
C TRP A 812 -25.47 4.51 1.65
N GLY A 813 -25.37 4.90 0.38
CA GLY A 813 -26.28 5.83 -0.26
C GLY A 813 -27.67 5.24 -0.46
N SER A 814 -28.69 6.10 -0.62
CA SER A 814 -30.07 5.71 -0.97
C SER A 814 -30.87 6.91 -1.47
N PRO A 815 -32.01 6.70 -2.15
CA PRO A 815 -32.89 7.80 -2.56
C PRO A 815 -33.38 8.70 -1.42
N ASP A 816 -33.38 8.19 -0.18
CA ASP A 816 -33.77 8.93 1.01
C ASP A 816 -32.55 9.59 1.71
N GLY A 817 -31.37 9.55 1.09
CA GLY A 817 -30.10 9.97 1.66
C GLY A 817 -29.49 8.93 2.60
N PHE A 818 -28.63 9.38 3.53
CA PHE A 818 -27.89 8.51 4.44
C PHE A 818 -28.63 8.29 5.76
N ARG A 819 -28.60 7.03 6.24
CA ARG A 819 -29.07 6.66 7.58
C ARG A 819 -27.90 6.28 8.44
N GLY A 820 -27.75 6.87 9.62
CA GLY A 820 -26.59 6.75 10.48
C GLY A 820 -26.21 5.31 10.90
N GLU A 821 -27.20 4.40 10.96
CA GLU A 821 -27.02 2.99 11.23
C GLU A 821 -26.68 2.14 9.99
N TYR A 822 -26.94 2.66 8.77
CA TYR A 822 -26.71 1.92 7.53
C TYR A 822 -25.30 2.23 7.00
N ARG A 823 -24.32 1.60 7.63
CA ARG A 823 -22.90 1.76 7.29
C ARG A 823 -22.09 0.51 7.56
N THR A 824 -20.99 0.36 6.84
CA THR A 824 -19.95 -0.67 7.09
C THR A 824 -18.76 -0.01 7.76
N ALA A 825 -18.25 -0.64 8.81
CA ALA A 825 -17.02 -0.22 9.48
C ALA A 825 -15.87 -1.04 8.92
N LEU A 826 -14.90 -0.38 8.29
CA LEU A 826 -13.65 -0.97 7.83
C LEU A 826 -12.58 -0.64 8.89
N PRO A 827 -12.05 -1.62 9.62
CA PRO A 827 -10.98 -1.40 10.58
C PRO A 827 -9.80 -0.64 9.96
N ALA A 828 -9.30 0.37 10.66
CA ALA A 828 -8.19 1.19 10.21
C ALA A 828 -7.52 1.88 11.40
N THR A 829 -6.33 2.45 11.21
CA THR A 829 -5.56 3.08 12.27
C THR A 829 -5.03 4.44 11.84
N GLY A 830 -5.48 5.50 12.52
CA GLY A 830 -4.97 6.86 12.36
C GLY A 830 -5.01 7.42 10.95
N VAL A 831 -5.97 7.02 10.12
CA VAL A 831 -6.07 7.44 8.71
C VAL A 831 -6.21 8.96 8.63
N HIS A 832 -5.35 9.62 7.86
CA HIS A 832 -5.42 11.06 7.64
C HIS A 832 -6.19 11.43 6.39
N PHE A 833 -5.84 10.85 5.24
CA PHE A 833 -6.45 11.25 3.97
C PHE A 833 -6.62 10.04 3.05
N PHE A 834 -7.64 10.10 2.21
CA PHE A 834 -7.68 9.32 0.98
C PHE A 834 -6.92 10.03 -0.15
N SER A 835 -6.74 9.33 -1.25
CA SER A 835 -6.38 9.97 -2.50
C SER A 835 -7.45 11.00 -2.88
N LEU A 836 -7.03 12.26 -3.05
CA LEU A 836 -7.94 13.36 -3.38
C LEU A 836 -8.18 13.42 -4.88
N HIS A 837 -8.74 12.37 -5.49
CA HIS A 837 -9.14 12.42 -6.88
C HIS A 837 -10.60 12.81 -7.02
N ASP A 838 -10.83 13.69 -7.97
CA ASP A 838 -12.18 13.93 -8.47
C ASP A 838 -12.71 12.66 -9.13
N ILE A 839 -13.67 12.01 -8.47
CA ILE A 839 -14.39 10.89 -9.03
C ILE A 839 -15.62 11.48 -9.73
N GLY A 840 -15.65 11.37 -11.04
CA GLY A 840 -16.72 11.90 -11.85
C GLY A 840 -16.39 13.21 -12.57
N ASN A 841 -17.21 13.58 -13.49
CA ASN A 841 -17.10 14.82 -14.25
C ASN A 841 -17.30 16.02 -13.32
N VAL A 842 -16.34 16.94 -13.31
CA VAL A 842 -16.33 18.11 -12.40
C VAL A 842 -17.52 19.04 -12.57
N TYR A 843 -18.19 19.04 -13.73
CA TYR A 843 -19.36 19.87 -14.00
C TYR A 843 -20.66 19.29 -13.46
N ASP A 844 -20.85 17.99 -13.54
CA ASP A 844 -22.11 17.32 -13.16
C ASP A 844 -21.91 16.08 -12.28
N ARG A 845 -20.66 15.74 -11.97
CA ARG A 845 -20.26 14.54 -11.20
C ARG A 845 -20.83 13.24 -11.74
N SER A 846 -21.11 13.21 -13.05
CA SER A 846 -21.64 12.02 -13.73
C SER A 846 -20.54 11.00 -14.06
N ASP A 847 -21.00 9.80 -14.43
CA ASP A 847 -20.15 8.71 -14.93
C ASP A 847 -19.85 8.81 -16.44
N CYS A 848 -20.16 9.96 -17.04
CA CYS A 848 -20.06 10.20 -18.48
C CYS A 848 -19.08 11.32 -18.79
N TYR A 849 -18.11 11.03 -19.66
CA TYR A 849 -17.03 11.94 -20.03
C TYR A 849 -17.04 12.19 -21.52
N ASP A 850 -17.11 13.46 -21.92
CA ASP A 850 -17.20 13.87 -23.30
C ASP A 850 -15.83 14.20 -23.90
N TYR A 851 -15.52 13.62 -25.05
CA TYR A 851 -14.45 14.07 -25.93
C TYR A 851 -15.03 14.63 -27.23
N LEU A 852 -14.69 15.86 -27.59
CA LEU A 852 -15.09 16.49 -28.81
C LEU A 852 -13.92 16.55 -29.80
N SER A 853 -14.09 15.93 -30.98
CA SER A 853 -13.06 15.97 -32.02
C SER A 853 -12.76 17.40 -32.48
N PRO A 854 -11.58 17.66 -33.03
CA PRO A 854 -11.36 18.84 -33.86
C PRO A 854 -12.42 18.95 -34.97
N ALA A 855 -12.72 20.16 -35.40
CA ALA A 855 -13.66 20.37 -36.51
C ALA A 855 -13.01 19.95 -37.83
N PHE A 856 -13.67 19.07 -38.59
CA PHE A 856 -13.16 18.56 -39.87
C PHE A 856 -13.82 19.31 -41.03
N ASP A 857 -12.97 19.82 -41.97
CA ASP A 857 -13.40 20.45 -43.23
C ASP A 857 -13.36 19.44 -44.38
N ALA A 858 -14.49 18.97 -44.83
CA ALA A 858 -14.60 18.09 -45.98
C ALA A 858 -14.23 18.78 -47.34
N GLY A 859 -13.97 20.11 -47.30
CA GLY A 859 -13.66 20.91 -48.50
C GLY A 859 -14.89 21.25 -49.34
N GLU A 860 -15.90 20.41 -49.28
CA GLU A 860 -17.17 20.56 -50.00
C GLU A 860 -18.36 20.07 -49.14
N VAL A 861 -19.61 20.25 -49.62
CA VAL A 861 -20.77 19.68 -48.89
C VAL A 861 -20.64 18.14 -48.90
N ALA A 862 -20.64 17.55 -47.74
CA ALA A 862 -20.50 16.11 -47.46
C ALA A 862 -21.79 15.54 -46.85
N ASN A 863 -22.17 14.35 -47.30
CA ASN A 863 -23.28 13.58 -46.76
C ASN A 863 -22.72 12.40 -45.97
N LEU A 864 -22.87 12.39 -44.66
CA LEU A 864 -22.35 11.34 -43.80
C LEU A 864 -23.10 10.03 -44.06
N LYS A 865 -22.41 8.90 -44.08
CA LYS A 865 -22.95 7.56 -44.39
C LYS A 865 -22.95 6.66 -43.17
N ARG A 866 -21.79 6.40 -42.63
CA ARG A 866 -21.59 5.49 -41.53
C ARG A 866 -20.55 6.04 -40.57
N ILE A 867 -20.68 5.65 -39.30
CA ILE A 867 -19.69 5.92 -38.27
C ILE A 867 -19.19 4.62 -37.68
N PHE A 868 -17.88 4.50 -37.60
CA PHE A 868 -17.15 3.35 -37.04
C PHE A 868 -16.26 3.83 -35.91
N TRP A 869 -16.04 2.96 -34.94
CA TRP A 869 -14.99 3.16 -33.94
C TRP A 869 -14.44 1.83 -33.46
N GLN A 870 -13.22 1.86 -32.97
CA GLN A 870 -12.56 0.78 -32.30
C GLN A 870 -12.35 1.20 -30.85
N ALA A 871 -12.83 0.38 -29.91
CA ALA A 871 -12.72 0.67 -28.50
C ALA A 871 -12.69 -0.63 -27.69
N GLU A 872 -12.05 -0.57 -26.53
CA GLU A 872 -12.14 -1.55 -25.46
C GLU A 872 -13.17 -1.05 -24.46
N THR A 873 -14.04 -1.92 -23.98
CA THR A 873 -15.11 -1.58 -23.05
C THR A 873 -15.23 -2.66 -21.97
N PRO A 874 -14.24 -2.74 -21.03
CA PRO A 874 -14.26 -3.72 -19.95
C PRO A 874 -15.40 -3.42 -18.96
N PHE A 875 -15.86 -4.42 -18.24
CA PHE A 875 -16.70 -4.33 -17.03
C PHE A 875 -17.85 -3.29 -17.08
N ARG A 876 -18.80 -3.39 -17.97
CA ARG A 876 -19.95 -2.49 -18.13
C ARG A 876 -19.62 -1.07 -18.65
N THR A 877 -18.37 -0.74 -18.91
CA THR A 877 -18.03 0.54 -19.57
C THR A 877 -18.61 0.58 -20.99
N ARG A 878 -18.77 1.75 -21.54
CA ARG A 878 -19.35 1.94 -22.87
C ARG A 878 -18.70 3.11 -23.57
N VAL A 879 -18.68 3.05 -24.90
CA VAL A 879 -18.32 4.16 -25.78
C VAL A 879 -19.54 4.47 -26.63
N LEU A 880 -20.03 5.69 -26.53
CA LEU A 880 -21.17 6.20 -27.29
C LEU A 880 -20.67 7.34 -28.18
N LEU A 881 -21.26 7.50 -29.35
CA LEU A 881 -20.90 8.58 -30.27
C LEU A 881 -22.10 9.40 -30.71
N GLN A 882 -21.80 10.64 -31.06
CA GLN A 882 -22.72 11.57 -31.75
C GLN A 882 -21.96 12.30 -32.85
N VAL A 883 -22.68 12.79 -33.86
CA VAL A 883 -22.09 13.62 -34.92
C VAL A 883 -22.95 14.91 -35.09
N ARG A 884 -22.28 15.96 -35.51
CA ARG A 884 -22.95 17.21 -35.95
C ARG A 884 -22.30 17.76 -37.22
N THR A 885 -23.03 18.51 -37.97
CA THR A 885 -22.55 19.12 -39.21
C THR A 885 -23.05 20.56 -39.34
N ALA A 886 -22.26 21.42 -39.97
CA ALA A 886 -22.61 22.79 -40.25
C ALA A 886 -22.03 23.33 -41.57
N ALA A 887 -22.59 24.39 -42.11
CA ALA A 887 -22.08 25.02 -43.31
C ALA A 887 -20.76 25.76 -43.12
N THR A 888 -20.51 26.23 -41.90
CA THR A 888 -19.25 26.90 -41.48
C THR A 888 -18.74 26.31 -40.18
N GLN A 889 -17.44 26.42 -39.90
CA GLN A 889 -16.84 25.97 -38.64
C GLN A 889 -17.51 26.63 -37.42
N ALA A 890 -17.70 27.95 -37.47
CA ALA A 890 -18.33 28.71 -36.38
C ALA A 890 -19.77 28.27 -36.08
N ALA A 891 -20.49 27.73 -37.05
CA ALA A 891 -21.85 27.26 -36.84
C ALA A 891 -21.95 25.85 -36.24
N LEU A 892 -20.81 25.14 -36.08
CA LEU A 892 -20.80 23.83 -35.43
C LEU A 892 -21.23 23.94 -33.98
N SER A 893 -20.80 24.97 -33.25
CA SER A 893 -21.11 25.15 -31.83
C SER A 893 -22.63 25.14 -31.52
N SER A 894 -23.44 25.64 -32.44
CA SER A 894 -24.90 25.67 -32.32
C SER A 894 -25.64 24.54 -33.05
N ALA A 895 -24.89 23.64 -33.72
CA ALA A 895 -25.49 22.52 -34.43
C ALA A 895 -25.88 21.40 -33.47
N PRO A 896 -27.06 20.76 -33.64
CA PRO A 896 -27.49 19.71 -32.74
C PRO A 896 -26.62 18.47 -32.90
N TRP A 897 -26.30 17.83 -31.78
CA TRP A 897 -25.66 16.51 -31.75
C TRP A 897 -26.68 15.43 -32.09
N CYS A 898 -26.35 14.54 -32.99
CA CYS A 898 -27.23 13.52 -33.52
C CYS A 898 -26.61 12.12 -33.41
N GLY A 899 -27.44 11.15 -33.02
CA GLY A 899 -27.11 9.72 -33.11
C GLY A 899 -28.06 8.98 -34.07
N THR A 900 -28.34 7.71 -33.84
CA THR A 900 -29.08 6.81 -34.73
C THR A 900 -30.54 7.26 -34.95
N ALA A 901 -31.19 7.91 -33.98
CA ALA A 901 -32.59 8.39 -34.05
C ALA A 901 -32.69 9.91 -34.31
N GLY A 902 -31.60 10.61 -34.61
CA GLY A 902 -31.54 12.06 -34.79
C GLY A 902 -31.02 12.80 -33.55
N PRO A 903 -31.45 14.06 -33.31
CA PRO A 903 -31.02 14.86 -32.18
C PRO A 903 -31.16 14.13 -30.83
N ASP A 904 -30.21 14.38 -29.92
CA ASP A 904 -30.21 13.88 -28.55
C ASP A 904 -30.12 12.33 -28.40
N SER A 905 -29.96 11.61 -29.51
CA SER A 905 -29.67 10.17 -29.49
C SER A 905 -28.20 9.87 -29.71
N HIS A 906 -27.77 8.61 -29.46
CA HIS A 906 -26.39 8.17 -29.58
C HIS A 906 -26.24 7.02 -30.58
N PHE A 907 -25.05 6.91 -31.19
CA PHE A 907 -24.62 5.68 -31.84
C PHE A 907 -24.07 4.75 -30.75
N LYS A 908 -24.62 3.54 -30.67
CA LYS A 908 -24.25 2.50 -29.69
C LYS A 908 -23.54 1.32 -30.30
N ILE A 909 -23.52 1.22 -31.63
CA ILE A 909 -22.98 0.08 -32.39
C ILE A 909 -22.11 0.64 -33.52
N THR A 910 -20.85 0.21 -33.57
CA THR A 910 -19.92 0.57 -34.65
C THR A 910 -20.45 0.12 -36.02
N GLY A 911 -20.20 0.90 -37.07
CA GLY A 911 -20.74 0.68 -38.42
C GLY A 911 -22.20 1.11 -38.59
N SER A 912 -22.77 1.82 -37.61
CA SER A 912 -24.13 2.35 -37.70
C SER A 912 -24.28 3.37 -38.83
N PRO A 913 -25.37 3.32 -39.59
CA PRO A 913 -25.69 4.35 -40.57
C PRO A 913 -26.00 5.67 -39.89
N VAL A 914 -25.53 6.77 -40.45
CA VAL A 914 -25.90 8.13 -40.03
C VAL A 914 -27.27 8.46 -40.60
N PRO A 915 -28.28 8.92 -39.79
CA PRO A 915 -29.62 9.14 -40.26
C PRO A 915 -29.74 10.38 -41.17
N ASP A 916 -30.69 10.39 -42.09
CA ASP A 916 -30.96 11.50 -43.02
C ASP A 916 -31.32 12.84 -42.31
N SER A 917 -31.62 12.79 -41.00
CA SER A 917 -31.80 14.00 -40.18
C SER A 917 -30.52 14.81 -40.00
N VAL A 918 -29.35 14.18 -40.12
CA VAL A 918 -28.06 14.87 -40.17
C VAL A 918 -27.88 15.50 -41.55
N LYS A 919 -27.99 16.79 -41.64
CA LYS A 919 -27.94 17.52 -42.90
C LYS A 919 -26.57 17.45 -43.53
N ALA A 920 -26.48 17.28 -44.85
CA ALA A 920 -25.23 17.37 -45.57
C ALA A 920 -24.64 18.79 -45.44
N ASN A 921 -23.42 18.92 -44.99
CA ASN A 921 -22.73 20.19 -44.79
C ASN A 921 -21.22 20.02 -45.05
N ARG A 922 -20.49 21.13 -45.10
CA ARG A 922 -19.03 21.12 -45.32
C ARG A 922 -18.24 20.77 -44.09
N TRP A 923 -18.64 21.26 -42.94
CA TRP A 923 -17.99 21.08 -41.69
C TRP A 923 -18.67 20.00 -40.87
N MET A 924 -17.88 19.12 -40.25
CA MET A 924 -18.37 18.05 -39.39
C MET A 924 -17.51 17.90 -38.14
N GLN A 925 -18.12 17.33 -37.11
CA GLN A 925 -17.47 17.04 -35.83
C GLN A 925 -18.16 15.84 -35.19
N TYR A 926 -17.41 14.99 -34.53
CA TYR A 926 -17.98 13.95 -33.69
C TYR A 926 -17.74 14.24 -32.21
N LYS A 927 -18.59 13.68 -31.39
CA LYS A 927 -18.43 13.61 -29.93
C LYS A 927 -18.35 12.15 -29.55
N VAL A 928 -17.40 11.81 -28.69
CA VAL A 928 -17.31 10.54 -28.01
C VAL A 928 -17.75 10.75 -26.57
N ILE A 929 -18.53 9.81 -26.05
CA ILE A 929 -18.93 9.79 -24.66
C ILE A 929 -18.38 8.48 -24.08
N LEU A 930 -17.42 8.61 -23.19
CA LEU A 930 -16.85 7.52 -22.42
C LEU A 930 -17.71 7.35 -21.16
N VAL A 931 -18.28 6.16 -20.96
CA VAL A 931 -19.15 5.87 -19.82
C VAL A 931 -18.49 4.84 -18.92
N SER A 932 -18.25 5.20 -17.67
CA SER A 932 -17.70 4.33 -16.64
C SER A 932 -18.59 4.37 -15.39
N PRO A 933 -19.56 3.46 -15.26
CA PRO A 933 -20.60 3.53 -14.22
C PRO A 933 -20.08 3.50 -12.79
N SER A 934 -18.87 3.00 -12.57
CA SER A 934 -18.27 2.92 -11.24
C SER A 934 -16.97 3.70 -11.14
N LEU A 935 -16.47 4.28 -12.25
CA LEU A 935 -15.16 4.94 -12.35
C LEU A 935 -13.97 4.03 -12.04
N VAL A 936 -14.22 2.73 -11.88
CA VAL A 936 -13.23 1.70 -11.57
C VAL A 936 -12.51 1.26 -12.83
N SER A 937 -13.25 1.02 -13.91
CA SER A 937 -12.70 0.57 -15.17
C SER A 937 -12.83 1.64 -16.24
N THR A 938 -11.81 1.83 -17.06
CA THR A 938 -11.82 2.83 -18.13
C THR A 938 -12.19 2.22 -19.49
N PRO A 939 -13.11 2.81 -20.25
CA PRO A 939 -13.23 2.52 -21.67
C PRO A 939 -12.07 3.18 -22.43
N VAL A 940 -11.47 2.46 -23.36
CA VAL A 940 -10.35 2.96 -24.16
C VAL A 940 -10.79 3.10 -25.62
N LEU A 941 -10.69 4.30 -26.18
CA LEU A 941 -10.99 4.58 -27.57
C LEU A 941 -9.71 4.63 -28.40
N HIS A 942 -9.60 3.73 -29.39
CA HIS A 942 -8.43 3.65 -30.28
C HIS A 942 -8.60 4.43 -31.59
N ALA A 943 -9.81 4.42 -32.17
CA ALA A 943 -10.04 5.06 -33.46
C ALA A 943 -11.52 5.41 -33.69
N VAL A 944 -11.75 6.50 -34.43
CA VAL A 944 -13.06 6.85 -35.01
C VAL A 944 -12.92 7.07 -36.50
N SER A 945 -13.85 6.53 -37.30
CA SER A 945 -13.88 6.72 -38.73
C SER A 945 -15.29 7.05 -39.25
N ILE A 946 -15.42 8.08 -40.01
CA ILE A 946 -16.69 8.51 -40.59
C ILE A 946 -16.61 8.44 -42.11
N GLU A 947 -17.44 7.60 -42.71
CA GLU A 947 -17.61 7.51 -44.16
C GLU A 947 -18.58 8.59 -44.62
N TYR A 948 -18.23 9.29 -45.72
CA TYR A 948 -19.07 10.33 -46.32
C TYR A 948 -18.93 10.36 -47.84
N GLU A 949 -19.93 10.88 -48.51
CA GLU A 949 -19.97 11.16 -49.94
C GLU A 949 -20.04 12.66 -50.17
N PRO A 950 -19.31 13.16 -51.19
CA PRO A 950 -19.51 14.52 -51.66
C PRO A 950 -21.01 14.75 -52.01
N GLY A 951 -21.60 15.80 -51.46
CA GLY A 951 -22.96 16.16 -51.78
C GLY A 951 -23.13 16.64 -53.22
N PRO A 952 -24.33 16.66 -53.78
CA PRO A 952 -24.54 17.18 -55.12
C PRO A 952 -24.08 18.63 -55.17
N ARG A 953 -23.18 18.92 -56.09
CA ARG A 953 -22.76 20.30 -56.39
C ARG A 953 -24.01 21.13 -56.63
N PRO A 954 -24.21 22.30 -55.97
CA PRO A 954 -25.25 23.20 -56.33
C PRO A 954 -25.12 23.48 -57.84
N ALA A 955 -26.26 23.25 -58.54
CA ALA A 955 -26.31 23.48 -59.98
C ALA A 955 -25.73 24.86 -60.26
N ALA A 956 -24.72 24.93 -61.12
CA ALA A 956 -24.11 26.19 -61.54
C ALA A 956 -25.23 27.11 -62.03
N ARG A 957 -25.44 28.24 -61.34
CA ARG A 957 -26.37 29.26 -61.84
C ARG A 957 -25.86 29.63 -63.25
N GLU A 958 -26.62 29.18 -64.27
CA GLU A 958 -26.39 29.69 -65.60
C GLU A 958 -26.56 31.20 -65.55
N PHE A 959 -25.49 31.92 -65.64
CA PHE A 959 -25.53 33.34 -65.98
C PHE A 959 -26.04 33.42 -67.44
N THR A 960 -27.36 33.53 -67.61
CA THR A 960 -27.89 33.97 -68.90
C THR A 960 -27.34 35.36 -69.17
N LYS A 961 -26.62 35.49 -70.31
CA LYS A 961 -26.12 36.73 -70.87
C LYS A 961 -27.24 37.73 -71.23
#